data_defa92adab9bb4473142cde2397c16c8
#
_entry.id   defa92adab9bb4473142cde2397c16c8
#
_cell.length_a   1.000
_cell.length_b   1.000
_cell.length_c   1.000
_cell.angle_alpha   90.00
_cell.angle_beta   90.00
_cell.angle_gamma   90.00
#
_symmetry.space_group_name_H-M   'P 1'
#
loop_
_entity.id
_entity.type
_entity.pdbx_description
1 polymer ?
#
loop_
_entity_poly.entity_id
_entity_poly.type
_entity_poly.pdbx_seq_one_letter_code
_entity_poly.pdbx_strand_id
1 'polypeptide(L)'
;MSETRTITMRTNFEGLIRLLADGLYSTSDIFVRELIQNGHDSIVRREALNEPFYQGEISISYDSSEKSITFTDNGIGMDEADIENFLSVIGSTGTGISKSELEDRFSEELIGQFGIGMLSSFLVASKVRVQTRKVNSDTAYQWVNYGSTECELSLVDRKDVGSVVTVFVRPDFTYLLDRGKLEEIIRRYCDFISVPIKINGTGPVNAIFAPWDKDYHTAEQEMDAYSTFVNRRFPDMSMDVFPINISKQKEDKCYRAQGVLYISNQHLAGLNSTGTLDIFVRKMLVKEGDTSLLPTWAKFVRGVVDSPDLSPTAGRDNINQENMAFKVIQAELGKKIIERLEYLAENRPDKFSYINQWHHDHLKGMSMVNEDFFNQVAELLLFETNRGDISLQQYIPMNPMVGDKNPIYYFSHYDSAAQYYRMANEKGIVVINAGRNYDEELLEKYGKHHPEITLEKLNVLDKGIFFDELSSDERKQFRRLEERISYHLNHDLGLNVVLNTKLYSPVAVPAVIIETEVSKTDRELQELLNAPSLRMNFGDAFRGLQERIRNRPLQLALNGRNTLIQLISKANLDSSVTSTVMTLLYNNALLYSHRLDERNMSIVHDNVTQVMTMLIEAQNENFNLHSELQKLRNDMRAKNADNMVNSQKHILMFMITPFADEYRPVELAVRRVFERAPFCFEVCLARDKYNADTLVENVKSHIASAQCFIAEISDLNPNVMMEVGGILMSGDKRPVFALWDKHSKLKKPADFGDRLTFSYSGKTASPDELVDEITNHLIEGGRIKNARIEELIHRRKELFLSYTLLSNLPEITLTDSQKASICNKFKTVDEFVSAEEKVLSALGGNKHILLGAQEELKKIIKECRKYEG
;
A
#
# COMPACT_ATOMS: atom_id res chain seq x y z
N MET A 1 -41.20 72.52 15.40
CA MET A 1 -40.46 71.60 16.32
C MET A 1 -41.15 70.27 16.19
N SER A 2 -40.43 69.24 15.62
CA SER A 2 -40.98 67.89 15.53
C SER A 2 -40.94 67.24 16.93
N GLU A 3 -42.09 66.85 17.42
CA GLU A 3 -42.18 66.11 18.67
C GLU A 3 -41.51 64.76 18.49
N THR A 4 -40.46 64.53 19.24
CA THR A 4 -39.77 63.22 19.29
C THR A 4 -40.58 62.31 20.23
N ARG A 5 -41.23 61.29 19.67
CA ARG A 5 -41.96 60.28 20.46
C ARG A 5 -41.08 59.11 20.68
N THR A 6 -40.78 58.75 21.92
CA THR A 6 -40.12 57.52 22.30
C THR A 6 -41.09 56.34 22.19
N ILE A 7 -40.72 55.30 21.40
CA ILE A 7 -41.48 54.05 21.27
C ILE A 7 -40.62 52.92 21.81
N THR A 8 -41.16 52.16 22.73
CA THR A 8 -40.49 50.96 23.25
C THR A 8 -40.61 49.81 22.23
N MET A 9 -39.48 49.22 21.85
CA MET A 9 -39.48 48.01 21.02
C MET A 9 -40.09 46.86 21.79
N ARG A 10 -41.03 46.12 21.18
CA ARG A 10 -41.64 44.92 21.76
C ARG A 10 -41.01 43.71 21.15
N THR A 11 -40.69 42.69 21.96
CA THR A 11 -40.17 41.40 21.52
C THR A 11 -41.31 40.47 21.16
N ASN A 12 -41.29 39.94 19.91
CA ASN A 12 -42.12 38.83 19.53
C ASN A 12 -41.39 37.53 19.85
N PHE A 13 -41.71 36.87 20.94
CA PHE A 13 -41.03 35.67 21.43
C PHE A 13 -41.08 34.53 20.41
N GLU A 14 -42.26 34.26 19.80
CA GLU A 14 -42.40 33.26 18.75
C GLU A 14 -41.54 33.59 17.52
N GLY A 15 -41.48 34.84 17.12
CA GLY A 15 -40.61 35.29 16.05
C GLY A 15 -39.12 35.17 16.40
N LEU A 16 -38.74 35.38 17.68
CA LEU A 16 -37.41 35.18 18.18
C LEU A 16 -37.03 33.69 18.14
N ILE A 17 -37.90 32.78 18.59
CA ILE A 17 -37.67 31.33 18.51
C ILE A 17 -37.49 30.87 17.05
N ARG A 18 -38.30 31.38 16.12
CA ARG A 18 -38.11 31.08 14.69
C ARG A 18 -36.78 31.57 14.15
N LEU A 19 -36.37 32.79 14.48
CA LEU A 19 -35.05 33.31 14.11
C LEU A 19 -33.89 32.47 14.68
N LEU A 20 -34.03 31.99 15.92
CA LEU A 20 -33.07 31.07 16.53
C LEU A 20 -33.07 29.70 15.84
N ALA A 21 -34.24 29.18 15.46
CA ALA A 21 -34.37 27.93 14.73
C ALA A 21 -33.73 27.97 13.35
N ASP A 22 -33.98 29.06 12.60
CA ASP A 22 -33.56 29.19 11.21
C ASP A 22 -32.12 29.72 11.06
N GLY A 23 -31.61 30.43 12.09
CA GLY A 23 -30.35 31.17 11.98
C GLY A 23 -29.20 30.75 12.89
N LEU A 24 -29.49 30.12 14.05
CA LEU A 24 -28.48 29.80 15.05
C LEU A 24 -28.27 28.31 15.29
N TYR A 25 -29.24 27.46 14.96
CA TYR A 25 -29.14 26.04 15.24
C TYR A 25 -29.37 25.22 13.99
N SER A 26 -28.40 24.35 13.69
CA SER A 26 -28.42 23.49 12.51
C SER A 26 -29.36 22.28 12.63
N THR A 27 -29.67 21.83 13.86
CA THR A 27 -30.53 20.68 14.16
C THR A 27 -31.38 20.89 15.40
N SER A 28 -32.54 20.22 15.48
CA SER A 28 -33.48 20.34 16.61
C SER A 28 -33.01 19.60 17.88
N ASP A 29 -32.10 18.61 17.77
CA ASP A 29 -31.58 17.80 18.88
C ASP A 29 -30.56 18.55 19.74
N ILE A 30 -30.18 19.75 19.34
CA ILE A 30 -29.22 20.58 20.04
C ILE A 30 -29.67 20.96 21.47
N PHE A 31 -31.00 20.98 21.72
CA PHE A 31 -31.53 21.24 23.07
C PHE A 31 -31.04 20.21 24.10
N VAL A 32 -30.84 18.95 23.71
CA VAL A 32 -30.32 17.90 24.60
C VAL A 32 -28.92 18.29 25.05
N ARG A 33 -28.07 18.73 24.11
CA ARG A 33 -26.72 19.24 24.41
C ARG A 33 -26.76 20.39 25.39
N GLU A 34 -27.60 21.39 25.12
CA GLU A 34 -27.70 22.60 25.94
C GLU A 34 -28.21 22.31 27.36
N LEU A 35 -29.21 21.42 27.52
CA LEU A 35 -29.70 21.04 28.84
C LEU A 35 -28.69 20.22 29.65
N ILE A 36 -27.97 19.29 29.00
CA ILE A 36 -26.88 18.55 29.64
C ILE A 36 -25.78 19.50 30.08
N GLN A 37 -25.43 20.47 29.24
CA GLN A 37 -24.45 21.49 29.56
C GLN A 37 -24.86 22.34 30.78
N ASN A 38 -26.10 22.79 30.83
CA ASN A 38 -26.60 23.54 31.99
C ASN A 38 -26.53 22.68 33.27
N GLY A 39 -26.87 21.41 33.18
CA GLY A 39 -26.73 20.45 34.30
C GLY A 39 -25.26 20.26 34.71
N HIS A 40 -24.35 20.12 33.76
CA HIS A 40 -22.90 20.01 34.02
C HIS A 40 -22.39 21.28 34.72
N ASP A 41 -22.69 22.46 34.20
CA ASP A 41 -22.27 23.72 34.81
C ASP A 41 -22.83 23.93 36.22
N SER A 42 -24.09 23.45 36.47
CA SER A 42 -24.72 23.43 37.81
C SER A 42 -23.98 22.49 38.78
N ILE A 43 -23.50 21.34 38.29
CA ILE A 43 -22.74 20.35 39.06
C ILE A 43 -21.37 20.90 39.38
N VAL A 44 -20.62 21.44 38.41
CA VAL A 44 -19.27 22.03 38.63
C VAL A 44 -19.33 23.12 39.68
N ARG A 45 -20.36 23.99 39.68
CA ARG A 45 -20.52 25.00 40.70
C ARG A 45 -20.77 24.41 42.09
N ARG A 46 -21.48 23.28 42.20
CA ARG A 46 -21.69 22.59 43.47
C ARG A 46 -20.39 21.89 43.93
N GLU A 47 -19.63 21.26 43.04
CA GLU A 47 -18.32 20.68 43.33
C GLU A 47 -17.34 21.70 43.94
N ALA A 48 -17.39 22.94 43.49
CA ALA A 48 -16.60 24.03 44.05
C ALA A 48 -16.91 24.34 45.52
N LEU A 49 -18.04 23.90 46.04
CA LEU A 49 -18.37 24.00 47.47
C LEU A 49 -17.65 22.96 48.33
N ASN A 50 -17.00 21.97 47.72
CA ASN A 50 -16.26 20.89 48.38
C ASN A 50 -17.09 20.11 49.40
N GLU A 51 -18.37 19.81 49.12
CA GLU A 51 -19.25 19.03 49.99
C GLU A 51 -18.71 17.59 50.14
N PRO A 52 -18.60 17.06 51.37
CA PRO A 52 -18.12 15.70 51.56
C PRO A 52 -19.06 14.67 50.88
N PHE A 53 -18.48 13.70 50.16
CA PHE A 53 -19.14 12.62 49.46
C PHE A 53 -20.10 13.03 48.32
N TYR A 54 -20.06 14.29 47.90
CA TYR A 54 -20.85 14.72 46.75
C TYR A 54 -20.30 14.10 45.49
N GLN A 55 -21.17 13.54 44.63
CA GLN A 55 -20.88 13.06 43.30
C GLN A 55 -21.89 13.62 42.33
N GLY A 56 -21.42 14.35 41.32
CA GLY A 56 -22.25 14.92 40.29
C GLY A 56 -22.86 13.80 39.41
N GLU A 57 -24.14 13.92 39.04
CA GLU A 57 -24.84 13.01 38.15
C GLU A 57 -25.92 13.75 37.33
N ILE A 58 -26.04 13.39 36.05
CA ILE A 58 -27.16 13.82 35.20
C ILE A 58 -27.97 12.58 34.84
N SER A 59 -29.29 12.66 35.08
CA SER A 59 -30.21 11.60 34.74
C SER A 59 -31.27 12.10 33.74
N ILE A 60 -31.45 11.36 32.66
CA ILE A 60 -32.42 11.68 31.61
C ILE A 60 -33.50 10.59 31.63
N SER A 61 -34.75 10.98 31.61
CA SER A 61 -35.86 10.05 31.46
C SER A 61 -36.86 10.57 30.43
N TYR A 62 -37.54 9.67 29.77
CA TYR A 62 -38.59 10.02 28.81
C TYR A 62 -39.86 9.24 29.12
N ASP A 63 -40.97 9.89 28.85
CA ASP A 63 -42.32 9.34 28.99
C ASP A 63 -43.09 9.52 27.68
N SER A 64 -43.40 8.41 27.02
CA SER A 64 -44.14 8.41 25.75
C SER A 64 -45.61 8.77 25.92
N SER A 65 -46.21 8.57 27.10
CA SER A 65 -47.62 8.90 27.38
C SER A 65 -47.80 10.40 27.59
N GLU A 66 -46.93 11.01 28.38
CA GLU A 66 -46.84 12.45 28.61
C GLU A 66 -46.18 13.22 27.48
N LYS A 67 -45.56 12.50 26.52
CA LYS A 67 -44.71 13.06 25.45
C LYS A 67 -43.66 14.01 26.00
N SER A 68 -42.94 13.57 27.03
CA SER A 68 -41.96 14.42 27.72
C SER A 68 -40.60 13.77 27.85
N ILE A 69 -39.56 14.62 27.87
CA ILE A 69 -38.16 14.25 28.21
C ILE A 69 -37.80 15.07 29.44
N THR A 70 -37.29 14.41 30.46
CA THR A 70 -36.91 15.03 31.71
C THR A 70 -35.43 14.90 31.97
N PHE A 71 -34.75 16.01 32.19
CA PHE A 71 -33.33 16.13 32.53
C PHE A 71 -33.24 16.48 34.01
N THR A 72 -32.55 15.69 34.78
CA THR A 72 -32.34 15.89 36.22
C THR A 72 -30.87 16.00 36.51
N ASP A 73 -30.44 17.09 37.14
CA ASP A 73 -29.10 17.26 37.70
C ASP A 73 -29.16 17.39 39.22
N ASN A 74 -28.14 16.91 39.90
CA ASN A 74 -27.96 17.11 41.33
C ASN A 74 -26.99 18.27 41.64
N GLY A 75 -26.88 19.24 40.75
CA GLY A 75 -26.01 20.40 40.89
C GLY A 75 -26.43 21.40 41.97
N ILE A 76 -25.96 22.66 41.85
CA ILE A 76 -26.19 23.70 42.88
C ILE A 76 -27.64 24.12 43.02
N GLY A 77 -28.49 23.94 41.97
CA GLY A 77 -29.88 24.40 41.93
C GLY A 77 -30.01 25.93 41.83
N MET A 78 -31.24 26.44 41.87
CA MET A 78 -31.61 27.85 41.73
C MET A 78 -32.57 28.29 42.84
N ASP A 79 -32.39 29.52 43.33
CA ASP A 79 -33.40 30.24 44.15
C ASP A 79 -34.24 31.15 43.23
N GLU A 80 -35.14 31.93 43.84
CA GLU A 80 -36.05 32.81 43.12
C GLU A 80 -35.29 33.90 42.32
N ALA A 81 -34.24 34.50 42.92
CA ALA A 81 -33.44 35.47 42.28
C ALA A 81 -32.65 34.91 41.07
N ASP A 82 -32.15 33.70 41.19
CA ASP A 82 -31.51 33.01 40.07
C ASP A 82 -32.50 32.75 38.92
N ILE A 83 -33.71 32.32 39.21
CA ILE A 83 -34.79 32.08 38.23
C ILE A 83 -35.14 33.39 37.50
N GLU A 84 -35.32 34.47 38.25
CA GLU A 84 -35.66 35.78 37.68
C GLU A 84 -34.53 36.31 36.79
N ASN A 85 -33.25 36.23 37.23
CA ASN A 85 -32.11 36.84 36.56
C ASN A 85 -31.52 35.99 35.42
N PHE A 86 -31.60 34.67 35.52
CA PHE A 86 -30.89 33.77 34.56
C PHE A 86 -31.82 32.88 33.73
N LEU A 87 -33.00 32.46 34.29
CA LEU A 87 -33.94 31.62 33.55
C LEU A 87 -34.97 32.45 32.77
N SER A 88 -35.38 33.59 33.36
CA SER A 88 -36.40 34.44 32.77
C SER A 88 -35.85 35.62 31.91
N VAL A 89 -34.54 35.75 31.82
CA VAL A 89 -33.89 36.82 31.00
C VAL A 89 -33.08 36.17 29.87
N ILE A 90 -33.51 36.47 28.64
CA ILE A 90 -32.79 36.01 27.43
C ILE A 90 -31.43 36.69 27.32
N GLY A 91 -30.35 35.90 27.14
CA GLY A 91 -29.00 36.39 27.01
C GLY A 91 -28.27 36.69 28.33
N SER A 92 -28.94 36.40 29.48
CA SER A 92 -28.29 36.48 30.79
C SER A 92 -27.73 35.08 31.18
N THR A 93 -26.50 35.06 31.68
CA THR A 93 -25.86 33.79 32.09
C THR A 93 -25.28 33.89 33.48
N GLY A 94 -25.70 33.04 34.38
CA GLY A 94 -25.08 32.85 35.70
C GLY A 94 -23.62 32.36 35.62
N THR A 95 -23.27 31.71 34.52
CA THR A 95 -21.89 31.18 34.26
C THR A 95 -20.85 32.31 34.11
N GLY A 96 -21.24 33.44 33.51
CA GLY A 96 -20.35 34.61 33.35
C GLY A 96 -19.97 35.26 34.67
N ILE A 97 -20.98 35.35 35.62
CA ILE A 97 -20.75 35.87 36.97
C ILE A 97 -19.91 34.88 37.80
N SER A 98 -20.24 33.59 37.73
CA SER A 98 -19.55 32.52 38.47
C SER A 98 -18.08 32.39 38.07
N LYS A 99 -17.71 32.66 36.80
CA LYS A 99 -16.31 32.61 36.34
C LYS A 99 -15.40 33.62 37.05
N SER A 100 -15.95 34.76 37.48
CA SER A 100 -15.19 35.77 38.23
C SER A 100 -15.06 35.48 39.72
N GLU A 101 -15.88 34.52 40.24
CA GLU A 101 -15.96 34.19 41.65
C GLU A 101 -15.38 32.83 42.02
N LEU A 102 -15.17 31.95 41.02
CA LEU A 102 -14.63 30.62 41.25
C LEU A 102 -13.10 30.61 41.08
N GLU A 103 -12.45 29.66 41.78
CA GLU A 103 -11.04 29.36 41.56
C GLU A 103 -10.78 29.01 40.07
N ASP A 104 -9.62 29.35 39.53
CA ASP A 104 -9.27 29.20 38.11
C ASP A 104 -9.60 27.80 37.56
N ARG A 105 -9.37 26.75 38.34
CA ARG A 105 -9.67 25.34 37.96
C ARG A 105 -11.13 25.13 37.61
N PHE A 106 -12.07 25.56 38.44
CA PHE A 106 -13.49 25.38 38.23
C PHE A 106 -14.03 26.35 37.16
N SER A 107 -13.45 27.53 37.05
CA SER A 107 -13.82 28.49 36.01
C SER A 107 -13.50 28.00 34.59
N GLU A 108 -12.44 27.19 34.46
CA GLU A 108 -12.06 26.56 33.17
C GLU A 108 -13.00 25.44 32.76
N GLU A 109 -13.60 24.71 33.70
CA GLU A 109 -14.55 23.61 33.45
C GLU A 109 -15.95 24.10 33.03
N LEU A 110 -16.33 25.35 33.36
CA LEU A 110 -17.63 25.90 32.99
C LEU A 110 -17.76 26.08 31.47
N ILE A 111 -18.82 25.51 30.89
CA ILE A 111 -19.02 25.45 29.43
C ILE A 111 -19.93 26.61 28.93
N GLY A 112 -20.98 26.96 29.67
CA GLY A 112 -22.01 27.97 29.33
C GLY A 112 -21.40 29.37 29.08
N GLN A 113 -21.79 30.05 28.01
CA GLN A 113 -21.28 31.38 27.68
C GLN A 113 -22.33 32.44 27.27
N PHE A 114 -23.45 32.03 26.68
CA PHE A 114 -24.33 32.94 25.95
C PHE A 114 -25.73 33.19 26.55
N GLY A 115 -26.18 32.41 27.54
CA GLY A 115 -27.48 32.54 28.18
C GLY A 115 -28.71 32.33 27.28
N ILE A 116 -28.53 31.60 26.17
CA ILE A 116 -29.59 31.30 25.21
C ILE A 116 -29.92 29.81 25.13
N GLY A 117 -29.18 28.95 25.85
CA GLY A 117 -29.28 27.49 25.74
C GLY A 117 -30.69 26.95 26.08
N MET A 118 -31.34 27.48 27.10
CA MET A 118 -32.70 27.07 27.47
C MET A 118 -33.72 27.33 26.35
N LEU A 119 -33.54 28.37 25.54
CA LEU A 119 -34.42 28.68 24.42
C LEU A 119 -34.43 27.59 23.34
N SER A 120 -33.33 26.86 23.21
CA SER A 120 -33.26 25.74 22.27
C SER A 120 -34.30 24.67 22.53
N SER A 121 -34.73 24.52 23.79
CA SER A 121 -35.81 23.59 24.16
C SER A 121 -37.15 23.87 23.45
N PHE A 122 -37.43 25.16 23.15
CA PHE A 122 -38.66 25.54 22.43
C PHE A 122 -38.65 25.25 20.94
N LEU A 123 -37.47 24.82 20.37
CA LEU A 123 -37.44 24.25 19.02
C LEU A 123 -38.26 22.99 18.90
N VAL A 124 -38.38 22.21 19.98
CA VAL A 124 -39.08 20.92 20.02
C VAL A 124 -40.26 20.90 20.98
N ALA A 125 -40.29 21.82 21.96
CA ALA A 125 -41.25 21.82 23.03
C ALA A 125 -42.50 22.67 22.74
N SER A 126 -43.64 22.22 23.25
CA SER A 126 -44.84 23.05 23.45
C SER A 126 -44.86 23.70 24.83
N LYS A 127 -44.11 23.15 25.78
CA LYS A 127 -44.04 23.60 27.17
C LYS A 127 -42.73 23.12 27.79
N VAL A 128 -42.13 23.96 28.62
CA VAL A 128 -40.95 23.62 29.45
C VAL A 128 -41.30 23.88 30.92
N ARG A 129 -41.02 22.90 31.79
CA ARG A 129 -41.19 22.99 33.23
C ARG A 129 -39.85 22.78 33.91
N VAL A 130 -39.44 23.68 34.79
CA VAL A 130 -38.24 23.58 35.62
C VAL A 130 -38.65 23.52 37.09
N GLN A 131 -38.20 22.49 37.80
CA GLN A 131 -38.34 22.38 39.25
C GLN A 131 -36.93 22.38 39.87
N THR A 132 -36.67 23.27 40.80
CA THR A 132 -35.30 23.45 41.29
C THR A 132 -35.28 23.80 42.78
N ARG A 133 -34.25 23.32 43.48
CA ARG A 133 -33.96 23.70 44.87
C ARG A 133 -32.46 23.99 44.99
N LYS A 134 -32.12 25.19 45.44
CA LYS A 134 -30.73 25.63 45.63
C LYS A 134 -30.10 24.94 46.86
N VAL A 135 -28.85 24.66 46.83
CA VAL A 135 -28.06 24.19 47.96
C VAL A 135 -28.24 25.16 49.14
N ASN A 136 -28.32 24.64 50.36
CA ASN A 136 -28.57 25.42 51.58
C ASN A 136 -29.90 26.23 51.59
N SER A 137 -30.88 25.90 50.73
CA SER A 137 -32.20 26.48 50.74
C SER A 137 -33.28 25.44 51.13
N ASP A 138 -34.25 25.79 51.97
CA ASP A 138 -35.37 24.93 52.29
C ASP A 138 -36.55 25.11 51.31
N THR A 139 -36.43 26.11 50.40
CA THR A 139 -37.49 26.46 49.46
C THR A 139 -37.16 25.93 48.07
N ALA A 140 -38.14 25.31 47.42
CA ALA A 140 -38.05 24.85 46.05
C ALA A 140 -39.11 25.56 45.20
N TYR A 141 -38.72 25.81 43.95
CA TYR A 141 -39.51 26.58 43.01
C TYR A 141 -39.80 25.75 41.76
N GLN A 142 -40.98 25.99 41.18
CA GLN A 142 -41.38 25.51 39.84
C GLN A 142 -41.60 26.71 38.91
N TRP A 143 -40.86 26.73 37.81
CA TRP A 143 -41.02 27.67 36.71
C TRP A 143 -41.62 26.92 35.51
N VAL A 144 -42.61 27.52 34.84
CA VAL A 144 -43.28 26.95 33.65
C VAL A 144 -43.37 28.03 32.56
N ASN A 145 -43.02 27.66 31.33
CA ASN A 145 -43.19 28.51 30.17
C ASN A 145 -43.76 27.71 28.99
N TYR A 146 -44.72 28.32 28.31
CA TYR A 146 -45.44 27.75 27.16
C TYR A 146 -44.98 28.27 25.80
N GLY A 147 -43.75 28.74 25.71
CA GLY A 147 -43.21 29.35 24.50
C GLY A 147 -43.68 30.79 24.31
N SER A 148 -43.90 31.48 25.41
CA SER A 148 -44.36 32.88 25.45
C SER A 148 -43.41 33.77 26.26
N THR A 149 -43.64 35.10 26.24
CA THR A 149 -42.93 36.07 27.09
C THR A 149 -43.34 36.01 28.55
N GLU A 150 -44.43 35.30 28.86
CA GLU A 150 -44.94 35.12 30.23
C GLU A 150 -44.53 33.75 30.75
N CYS A 151 -44.16 33.66 32.00
CA CYS A 151 -43.85 32.43 32.70
C CYS A 151 -44.56 32.39 34.05
N GLU A 152 -44.87 31.17 34.51
CA GLU A 152 -45.48 30.91 35.80
C GLU A 152 -44.41 30.51 36.81
N LEU A 153 -44.34 31.18 37.97
CA LEU A 153 -43.50 30.81 39.09
C LEU A 153 -44.35 30.43 40.29
N SER A 154 -44.07 29.27 40.90
CA SER A 154 -44.79 28.72 42.06
C SER A 154 -43.87 27.96 42.98
N LEU A 155 -44.25 27.83 44.24
CA LEU A 155 -43.59 26.97 45.21
C LEU A 155 -43.94 25.51 44.97
N VAL A 156 -42.97 24.59 45.15
CA VAL A 156 -43.15 23.15 45.02
C VAL A 156 -42.49 22.42 46.18
N ASP A 157 -43.09 21.27 46.58
CA ASP A 157 -42.44 20.42 47.59
C ASP A 157 -41.39 19.51 46.92
N ARG A 158 -40.12 19.90 47.01
CA ARG A 158 -38.97 19.14 46.52
C ARG A 158 -37.85 19.10 47.58
N LYS A 159 -37.49 17.86 47.96
CA LYS A 159 -36.45 17.64 48.98
C LYS A 159 -35.04 17.64 48.41
N ASP A 160 -34.86 17.20 47.15
CA ASP A 160 -33.54 17.04 46.54
C ASP A 160 -33.01 18.35 45.97
N VAL A 161 -31.74 18.62 46.24
CA VAL A 161 -30.98 19.77 45.67
C VAL A 161 -30.71 19.51 44.21
N GLY A 162 -30.70 20.58 43.41
CA GLY A 162 -30.43 20.52 41.95
C GLY A 162 -31.69 20.88 41.16
N SER A 163 -31.72 20.59 39.85
CA SER A 163 -32.81 20.98 38.98
C SER A 163 -33.38 19.79 38.19
N VAL A 164 -34.68 19.89 37.87
CA VAL A 164 -35.42 18.96 36.99
C VAL A 164 -36.08 19.78 35.89
N VAL A 165 -35.59 19.61 34.67
CA VAL A 165 -36.09 20.25 33.46
C VAL A 165 -36.89 19.26 32.66
N THR A 166 -38.22 19.48 32.56
CA THR A 166 -39.14 18.63 31.75
C THR A 166 -39.53 19.37 30.48
N VAL A 167 -39.23 18.79 29.35
CA VAL A 167 -39.52 19.28 28.01
C VAL A 167 -40.69 18.49 27.43
N PHE A 168 -41.86 19.14 27.27
CA PHE A 168 -43.03 18.51 26.66
C PHE A 168 -42.97 18.64 25.15
N VAL A 169 -42.68 17.51 24.47
CA VAL A 169 -42.33 17.45 23.07
C VAL A 169 -43.54 17.58 22.17
N ARG A 170 -43.44 18.41 21.13
CA ARG A 170 -44.48 18.52 20.10
C ARG A 170 -44.62 17.22 19.29
N PRO A 171 -45.79 16.94 18.69
CA PRO A 171 -46.01 15.69 17.93
C PRO A 171 -44.94 15.35 16.88
N ASP A 172 -44.43 16.36 16.20
CA ASP A 172 -43.44 16.19 15.11
C ASP A 172 -42.08 15.72 15.62
N PHE A 173 -41.84 15.81 16.92
CA PHE A 173 -40.55 15.47 17.55
C PHE A 173 -40.60 14.24 18.46
N THR A 174 -41.69 13.45 18.40
CA THR A 174 -41.85 12.24 19.25
C THR A 174 -40.82 11.15 18.98
N TYR A 175 -40.09 11.22 17.87
CA TYR A 175 -38.93 10.35 17.59
C TYR A 175 -37.79 10.52 18.61
N LEU A 176 -37.74 11.61 19.33
CA LEU A 176 -36.79 11.86 20.42
C LEU A 176 -37.13 11.07 21.72
N LEU A 177 -38.33 10.52 21.80
CA LEU A 177 -38.79 9.68 22.95
C LEU A 177 -38.32 8.22 22.75
N ASP A 178 -37.11 8.04 22.28
CA ASP A 178 -36.47 6.76 22.05
C ASP A 178 -35.11 6.71 22.72
N ARG A 179 -34.83 5.59 23.41
CA ARG A 179 -33.57 5.42 24.12
C ARG A 179 -32.35 5.48 23.17
N GLY A 180 -32.40 4.77 22.04
CA GLY A 180 -31.33 4.68 21.09
C GLY A 180 -30.99 6.06 20.49
N LYS A 181 -32.05 6.86 20.21
CA LYS A 181 -31.89 8.23 19.71
C LYS A 181 -31.24 9.16 20.74
N LEU A 182 -31.66 9.08 22.00
CA LEU A 182 -31.03 9.87 23.07
C LEU A 182 -29.58 9.43 23.31
N GLU A 183 -29.29 8.14 23.31
CA GLU A 183 -27.91 7.63 23.41
C GLU A 183 -27.01 8.13 22.24
N GLU A 184 -27.54 8.10 21.02
CA GLU A 184 -26.86 8.65 19.85
C GLU A 184 -26.47 10.12 20.03
N ILE A 185 -27.46 10.94 20.44
CA ILE A 185 -27.26 12.39 20.67
C ILE A 185 -26.25 12.64 21.80
N ILE A 186 -26.37 11.93 22.93
CA ILE A 186 -25.46 12.09 24.07
C ILE A 186 -24.02 11.73 23.66
N ARG A 187 -23.82 10.58 23.01
CA ARG A 187 -22.50 10.14 22.56
C ARG A 187 -21.92 11.08 21.52
N ARG A 188 -22.76 11.67 20.68
CA ARG A 188 -22.30 12.64 19.67
C ARG A 188 -21.79 13.92 20.32
N TYR A 189 -22.55 14.55 21.21
CA TYR A 189 -22.28 15.89 21.72
C TYR A 189 -21.56 15.93 23.09
N CYS A 190 -21.81 14.94 23.94
CA CYS A 190 -21.50 14.98 25.37
C CYS A 190 -20.69 13.78 25.85
N ASP A 191 -20.03 13.04 24.95
CA ASP A 191 -19.36 11.77 25.28
C ASP A 191 -18.26 11.93 26.35
N PHE A 192 -17.58 13.08 26.36
CA PHE A 192 -16.41 13.34 27.22
C PHE A 192 -16.69 14.21 28.43
N ILE A 193 -17.94 14.56 28.70
CA ILE A 193 -18.30 15.29 29.92
C ILE A 193 -17.94 14.44 31.13
N SER A 194 -17.26 15.08 32.11
CA SER A 194 -16.75 14.41 33.32
C SER A 194 -17.84 13.86 34.26
N VAL A 195 -19.06 14.24 34.03
CA VAL A 195 -20.25 13.81 34.83
C VAL A 195 -20.92 12.60 34.16
N PRO A 196 -21.25 11.53 34.91
CA PRO A 196 -21.97 10.39 34.35
C PRO A 196 -23.40 10.76 33.97
N ILE A 197 -23.79 10.38 32.72
CA ILE A 197 -25.14 10.62 32.20
C ILE A 197 -25.88 9.28 32.12
N LYS A 198 -27.04 9.18 32.78
CA LYS A 198 -27.86 7.99 32.79
C LYS A 198 -29.15 8.20 32.01
N ILE A 199 -29.69 7.16 31.36
CA ILE A 199 -31.01 7.17 30.74
C ILE A 199 -31.92 6.13 31.43
N ASN A 200 -33.08 6.55 31.94
CA ASN A 200 -34.02 5.73 32.69
C ASN A 200 -33.30 4.90 33.78
N GLY A 201 -32.43 5.52 34.52
CA GLY A 201 -31.66 4.90 35.62
C GLY A 201 -30.57 3.92 35.21
N THR A 202 -30.32 3.73 33.93
CA THR A 202 -29.21 2.87 33.42
C THR A 202 -28.12 3.69 32.72
N GLY A 203 -26.88 3.38 33.01
CA GLY A 203 -25.71 4.06 32.42
C GLY A 203 -24.47 3.83 33.26
N PRO A 204 -23.38 4.61 33.03
CA PRO A 204 -23.32 5.82 32.20
C PRO A 204 -23.35 5.54 30.70
N VAL A 205 -24.01 6.42 29.94
CA VAL A 205 -24.13 6.33 28.48
C VAL A 205 -22.92 6.97 27.79
N ASN A 206 -22.41 8.06 28.36
CA ASN A 206 -21.21 8.76 27.90
C ASN A 206 -19.94 8.03 28.36
N ALA A 207 -18.83 8.28 27.67
CA ALA A 207 -17.52 7.69 27.99
C ALA A 207 -16.86 8.30 29.25
N ILE A 208 -17.32 9.49 29.67
CA ILE A 208 -16.85 10.30 30.81
C ILE A 208 -15.43 10.86 30.58
N PHE A 209 -14.50 10.00 30.14
CA PHE A 209 -13.11 10.38 29.88
C PHE A 209 -12.74 10.13 28.41
N ALA A 210 -12.12 11.12 27.82
CA ALA A 210 -11.48 10.94 26.53
C ALA A 210 -10.16 10.13 26.67
N PRO A 211 -9.63 9.51 25.61
CA PRO A 211 -8.37 8.79 25.69
C PRO A 211 -7.20 9.67 26.19
N TRP A 212 -7.18 10.94 25.84
CA TRP A 212 -6.13 11.91 26.26
C TRP A 212 -6.25 12.40 27.70
N ASP A 213 -7.31 12.03 28.40
CA ASP A 213 -7.51 12.39 29.83
C ASP A 213 -7.05 11.27 30.78
N LYS A 214 -6.60 10.13 30.23
CA LYS A 214 -6.21 8.94 31.01
C LYS A 214 -4.70 8.81 31.08
N ASP A 215 -4.21 8.42 32.25
CA ASP A 215 -2.82 8.01 32.39
C ASP A 215 -2.66 6.55 31.96
N TYR A 216 -1.69 6.27 31.12
CA TYR A 216 -1.36 4.94 30.63
C TYR A 216 -0.01 4.47 31.19
N HIS A 217 0.11 3.20 31.51
CA HIS A 217 1.35 2.64 32.05
C HIS A 217 2.43 2.42 30.98
N THR A 218 2.03 2.22 29.72
CA THR A 218 2.94 2.03 28.59
C THR A 218 2.44 2.78 27.35
N ALA A 219 3.39 3.19 26.51
CA ALA A 219 3.06 3.83 25.22
C ALA A 219 2.24 2.92 24.29
N GLU A 220 2.37 1.59 24.44
CA GLU A 220 1.60 0.62 23.65
C GLU A 220 0.13 0.63 24.06
N GLN A 221 -0.17 0.63 25.38
CA GLN A 221 -1.54 0.75 25.91
C GLN A 221 -2.19 2.07 25.51
N GLU A 222 -1.42 3.16 25.55
CA GLU A 222 -1.87 4.47 25.11
C GLU A 222 -2.26 4.45 23.63
N MET A 223 -1.40 3.92 22.77
CA MET A 223 -1.62 3.86 21.33
C MET A 223 -2.80 2.94 20.96
N ASP A 224 -2.96 1.81 21.66
CA ASP A 224 -4.10 0.91 21.47
C ASP A 224 -5.44 1.58 21.85
N ALA A 225 -5.46 2.34 22.94
CA ALA A 225 -6.62 3.10 23.35
C ALA A 225 -7.02 4.17 22.32
N TYR A 226 -6.05 4.92 21.78
CA TYR A 226 -6.30 5.90 20.71
C TYR A 226 -6.78 5.24 19.43
N SER A 227 -6.17 4.12 19.03
CA SER A 227 -6.56 3.38 17.82
C SER A 227 -7.99 2.81 17.97
N THR A 228 -8.30 2.23 19.11
CA THR A 228 -9.64 1.72 19.41
C THR A 228 -10.68 2.84 19.38
N PHE A 229 -10.35 4.00 19.93
CA PHE A 229 -11.23 5.17 19.91
C PHE A 229 -11.51 5.64 18.48
N VAL A 230 -10.46 5.83 17.66
CA VAL A 230 -10.57 6.27 16.26
C VAL A 230 -11.42 5.29 15.46
N ASN A 231 -11.12 3.99 15.54
CA ASN A 231 -11.83 2.95 14.79
C ASN A 231 -13.31 2.82 15.19
N ARG A 232 -13.66 3.18 16.45
CA ARG A 232 -15.06 3.18 16.91
C ARG A 232 -15.81 4.42 16.43
N ARG A 233 -15.13 5.59 16.39
CA ARG A 233 -15.77 6.88 16.09
C ARG A 233 -15.91 7.13 14.60
N PHE A 234 -14.92 6.73 13.82
CA PHE A 234 -14.87 7.03 12.39
C PHE A 234 -15.09 5.76 11.55
N PRO A 235 -15.87 5.84 10.45
CA PRO A 235 -16.18 4.68 9.61
C PRO A 235 -15.03 4.28 8.69
N ASP A 236 -14.09 5.19 8.42
CA ASP A 236 -12.93 4.94 7.57
C ASP A 236 -11.77 4.31 8.37
N MET A 237 -10.96 3.52 7.67
CA MET A 237 -9.79 2.91 8.30
C MET A 237 -8.67 3.95 8.47
N SER A 238 -8.00 3.89 9.61
CA SER A 238 -6.83 4.70 9.88
C SER A 238 -5.57 4.00 9.38
N MET A 239 -4.74 4.72 8.62
CA MET A 239 -3.40 4.26 8.23
C MET A 239 -2.39 4.48 9.35
N ASP A 240 -2.50 5.59 10.05
CA ASP A 240 -1.70 5.93 11.22
C ASP A 240 -2.51 6.76 12.20
N VAL A 241 -2.36 6.50 13.50
CA VAL A 241 -3.04 7.22 14.58
C VAL A 241 -1.97 7.82 15.48
N PHE A 242 -2.14 9.09 15.89
CA PHE A 242 -1.21 9.74 16.79
C PHE A 242 -1.90 10.75 17.69
N PRO A 243 -1.53 10.79 18.99
CA PRO A 243 -2.05 11.75 19.92
C PRO A 243 -1.51 13.15 19.64
N ILE A 244 -2.30 14.14 20.00
CA ILE A 244 -1.87 15.54 20.03
C ILE A 244 -2.01 16.10 21.43
N ASN A 245 -0.99 16.82 21.85
CA ASN A 245 -0.99 17.62 23.04
C ASN A 245 -0.25 18.93 22.71
N ILE A 246 -1.00 20.02 22.65
CA ILE A 246 -0.53 21.35 22.32
C ILE A 246 -0.62 22.23 23.56
N SER A 247 0.50 22.85 23.91
CA SER A 247 0.59 23.89 24.94
C SER A 247 1.54 24.95 24.43
N LYS A 248 0.99 26.05 23.90
CA LYS A 248 1.76 27.09 23.22
C LYS A 248 1.58 28.43 23.89
N GLN A 249 2.65 28.97 24.48
CA GLN A 249 2.69 30.30 24.97
C GLN A 249 2.84 31.30 23.82
N LYS A 250 1.93 32.26 23.73
CA LYS A 250 2.03 33.39 22.80
C LYS A 250 1.55 34.66 23.51
N GLU A 251 2.40 35.67 23.54
CA GLU A 251 2.21 36.86 24.39
C GLU A 251 2.03 36.41 25.87
N ASP A 252 1.04 36.90 26.56
CA ASP A 252 0.76 36.56 27.96
C ASP A 252 -0.22 35.39 28.13
N LYS A 253 -0.62 34.73 27.04
CA LYS A 253 -1.60 33.66 27.07
C LYS A 253 -1.06 32.33 26.59
N CYS A 254 -1.39 31.24 27.33
CA CYS A 254 -1.14 29.89 26.91
C CYS A 254 -2.36 29.33 26.19
N TYR A 255 -2.14 28.77 24.98
CA TYR A 255 -3.18 28.13 24.16
C TYR A 255 -2.99 26.62 24.23
N ARG A 256 -4.05 25.89 24.55
CA ARG A 256 -4.03 24.44 24.79
C ARG A 256 -5.00 23.74 23.85
N ALA A 257 -4.58 22.58 23.36
CA ALA A 257 -5.46 21.65 22.69
C ALA A 257 -4.95 20.21 22.89
N GLN A 258 -5.85 19.27 23.04
CA GLN A 258 -5.58 17.85 23.17
C GLN A 258 -6.45 17.07 22.18
N GLY A 259 -6.10 15.82 21.89
CA GLY A 259 -6.89 15.01 21.03
C GLY A 259 -6.11 13.92 20.31
N VAL A 260 -6.66 13.47 19.20
CA VAL A 260 -6.06 12.46 18.35
C VAL A 260 -6.27 12.81 16.89
N LEU A 261 -5.19 12.70 16.12
CA LEU A 261 -5.23 12.76 14.67
C LEU A 261 -4.97 11.38 14.08
N TYR A 262 -5.47 11.16 12.88
CA TYR A 262 -5.13 9.98 12.11
C TYR A 262 -5.04 10.29 10.63
N ILE A 263 -4.19 9.56 9.93
CA ILE A 263 -4.09 9.57 8.49
C ILE A 263 -5.14 8.59 7.95
N SER A 264 -6.07 9.11 7.15
CA SER A 264 -7.20 8.35 6.61
C SER A 264 -6.79 7.52 5.40
N ASN A 265 -7.39 6.34 5.22
CA ASN A 265 -7.23 5.54 4.00
C ASN A 265 -8.19 5.95 2.87
N GLN A 266 -9.00 6.98 3.06
CA GLN A 266 -9.88 7.45 2.00
C GLN A 266 -9.05 8.06 0.86
N HIS A 267 -9.33 7.59 -0.34
CA HIS A 267 -8.70 8.14 -1.53
C HIS A 267 -9.22 9.55 -1.78
N LEU A 268 -8.32 10.52 -1.79
CA LEU A 268 -8.68 11.92 -2.04
C LEU A 268 -8.89 12.12 -3.54
N ALA A 269 -10.12 12.42 -3.95
CA ALA A 269 -10.46 12.73 -5.33
C ALA A 269 -9.92 14.13 -5.70
N GLY A 270 -8.62 14.20 -6.01
CA GLY A 270 -7.93 15.45 -6.39
C GLY A 270 -7.71 16.42 -5.23
N LEU A 271 -7.29 17.64 -5.57
CA LEU A 271 -6.94 18.67 -4.59
C LEU A 271 -8.15 19.31 -3.88
N ASN A 272 -9.38 18.96 -4.25
CA ASN A 272 -10.60 19.53 -3.70
C ASN A 272 -11.18 18.77 -2.49
N SER A 273 -10.67 17.57 -2.18
CA SER A 273 -11.06 16.85 -0.97
C SER A 273 -10.62 17.61 0.29
N THR A 274 -11.31 17.41 1.41
CA THR A 274 -11.02 18.12 2.66
C THR A 274 -10.78 17.13 3.80
N GLY A 275 -9.70 17.34 4.56
CA GLY A 275 -9.52 16.74 5.87
C GLY A 275 -10.55 17.30 6.85
N THR A 276 -10.95 16.52 7.81
CA THR A 276 -12.03 16.91 8.73
C THR A 276 -11.66 16.64 10.17
N LEU A 277 -12.04 17.57 11.05
CA LEU A 277 -11.89 17.43 12.49
C LEU A 277 -13.25 17.55 13.19
N ASP A 278 -13.47 16.70 14.17
CA ASP A 278 -14.52 16.92 15.17
C ASP A 278 -13.93 17.82 16.25
N ILE A 279 -14.48 19.02 16.40
CA ILE A 279 -13.97 20.01 17.34
C ILE A 279 -14.82 20.01 18.60
N PHE A 280 -14.17 19.71 19.70
CA PHE A 280 -14.71 19.84 21.05
C PHE A 280 -14.15 21.11 21.71
N VAL A 281 -14.99 21.77 22.45
CA VAL A 281 -14.61 22.86 23.33
C VAL A 281 -15.06 22.49 24.74
N ARG A 282 -14.09 22.33 25.63
CA ARG A 282 -14.35 21.91 27.03
C ARG A 282 -15.20 20.64 27.07
N LYS A 283 -14.75 19.60 26.36
CA LYS A 283 -15.39 18.26 26.33
C LYS A 283 -16.75 18.18 25.63
N MET A 284 -17.24 19.28 25.03
CA MET A 284 -18.49 19.28 24.24
C MET A 284 -18.23 19.48 22.77
N LEU A 285 -18.86 18.64 21.93
CA LEU A 285 -18.80 18.79 20.48
C LEU A 285 -19.46 20.10 20.05
N VAL A 286 -18.67 20.93 19.37
CA VAL A 286 -19.13 22.19 18.75
C VAL A 286 -19.32 22.00 17.26
N LYS A 287 -18.35 21.40 16.58
CA LYS A 287 -18.38 21.22 15.14
C LYS A 287 -17.94 19.80 14.77
N GLU A 288 -18.78 19.10 14.04
CA GLU A 288 -18.46 17.81 13.43
C GLU A 288 -17.95 18.06 12.00
N GLY A 289 -16.88 17.40 11.64
CA GLY A 289 -16.34 17.49 10.30
C GLY A 289 -15.86 18.89 9.90
N ASP A 290 -15.27 19.64 10.82
CA ASP A 290 -14.67 20.95 10.50
C ASP A 290 -13.51 20.79 9.54
N THR A 291 -13.50 21.66 8.52
CA THR A 291 -12.47 21.68 7.47
C THR A 291 -11.53 22.86 7.58
N SER A 292 -11.73 23.73 8.53
CA SER A 292 -11.04 25.03 8.63
C SER A 292 -9.88 25.03 9.62
N LEU A 293 -9.93 24.19 10.67
CA LEU A 293 -8.90 24.16 11.71
C LEU A 293 -7.62 23.43 11.28
N LEU A 294 -7.71 22.52 10.32
CA LEU A 294 -6.53 21.92 9.70
C LEU A 294 -5.88 22.90 8.72
N PRO A 295 -4.54 22.90 8.59
CA PRO A 295 -3.89 23.58 7.45
C PRO A 295 -4.47 23.09 6.13
N THR A 296 -4.55 23.98 5.14
CA THR A 296 -5.16 23.69 3.82
C THR A 296 -4.51 22.52 3.08
N TRP A 297 -3.27 22.20 3.42
CA TRP A 297 -2.52 21.08 2.86
C TRP A 297 -2.78 19.74 3.57
N ALA A 298 -3.30 19.74 4.81
CA ALA A 298 -3.46 18.53 5.63
C ALA A 298 -4.76 17.76 5.35
N LYS A 299 -5.20 17.68 4.11
CA LYS A 299 -6.50 17.11 3.71
C LYS A 299 -6.61 15.59 3.89
N PHE A 300 -5.48 14.91 4.03
CA PHE A 300 -5.38 13.48 4.31
C PHE A 300 -5.50 13.14 5.79
N VAL A 301 -5.60 14.16 6.65
CA VAL A 301 -5.68 14.01 8.10
C VAL A 301 -7.09 14.23 8.58
N ARG A 302 -7.51 13.44 9.55
CA ARG A 302 -8.78 13.53 10.27
C ARG A 302 -8.54 13.35 11.76
N GLY A 303 -9.57 13.59 12.56
CA GLY A 303 -9.45 13.34 13.99
C GLY A 303 -10.38 14.13 14.85
N VAL A 304 -10.01 14.20 16.12
CA VAL A 304 -10.73 14.94 17.18
C VAL A 304 -9.77 15.88 17.87
N VAL A 305 -10.20 17.13 18.06
CA VAL A 305 -9.50 18.15 18.81
C VAL A 305 -10.40 18.69 19.89
N ASP A 306 -9.96 18.66 21.14
CA ASP A 306 -10.59 19.34 22.27
C ASP A 306 -9.71 20.46 22.77
N SER A 307 -10.26 21.70 22.82
CA SER A 307 -9.52 22.86 23.30
C SER A 307 -10.42 23.76 24.17
N PRO A 308 -9.99 24.09 25.38
CA PRO A 308 -10.72 25.07 26.21
C PRO A 308 -10.61 26.50 25.69
N ASP A 309 -9.63 26.79 24.81
CA ASP A 309 -9.28 28.14 24.37
C ASP A 309 -9.94 28.53 23.03
N LEU A 310 -10.48 27.56 22.28
CA LEU A 310 -11.27 27.82 21.09
C LEU A 310 -12.61 28.48 21.48
N SER A 311 -13.03 29.46 20.70
CA SER A 311 -14.26 30.20 20.95
C SER A 311 -15.33 29.79 19.91
N PRO A 312 -16.44 29.13 20.34
CA PRO A 312 -17.55 28.84 19.46
C PRO A 312 -18.27 30.11 19.02
N THR A 313 -18.96 30.05 17.89
CA THR A 313 -19.96 31.06 17.48
C THR A 313 -21.17 31.05 18.42
N ALA A 314 -22.02 32.06 18.35
CA ALA A 314 -23.21 32.18 19.20
C ALA A 314 -24.16 30.96 19.09
N GLY A 315 -24.26 30.34 17.91
CA GLY A 315 -25.04 29.12 17.68
C GLY A 315 -24.35 27.84 18.11
N ARG A 316 -23.07 27.90 18.48
CA ARG A 316 -22.22 26.77 18.86
C ARG A 316 -22.19 25.63 17.83
N ASP A 317 -22.34 25.97 16.59
CA ASP A 317 -22.27 25.07 15.44
C ASP A 317 -21.02 25.33 14.59
N ASN A 318 -20.23 26.32 14.98
CA ASN A 318 -19.00 26.69 14.30
C ASN A 318 -17.98 27.31 15.27
N ILE A 319 -16.75 27.48 14.81
CA ILE A 319 -15.65 28.10 15.55
C ILE A 319 -15.33 29.49 14.96
N ASN A 320 -15.02 30.46 15.83
CA ASN A 320 -14.55 31.78 15.40
C ASN A 320 -13.12 31.70 14.87
N GLN A 321 -12.96 31.75 13.57
CA GLN A 321 -11.67 31.65 12.86
C GLN A 321 -10.80 32.89 13.00
N GLU A 322 -11.37 34.05 13.38
CA GLU A 322 -10.62 35.28 13.61
C GLU A 322 -9.90 35.29 14.97
N ASN A 323 -10.30 34.39 15.87
CA ASN A 323 -9.69 34.27 17.20
C ASN A 323 -8.20 33.86 17.10
N MET A 324 -7.35 34.46 17.93
CA MET A 324 -5.94 34.15 18.03
C MET A 324 -5.71 32.66 18.38
N ALA A 325 -6.55 32.05 19.24
CA ALA A 325 -6.49 30.64 19.59
C ALA A 325 -6.61 29.73 18.37
N PHE A 326 -7.55 30.04 17.46
CA PHE A 326 -7.73 29.30 16.23
C PHE A 326 -6.45 29.28 15.39
N LYS A 327 -5.86 30.44 15.16
CA LYS A 327 -4.63 30.56 14.32
C LYS A 327 -3.43 29.87 14.95
N VAL A 328 -3.28 29.96 16.29
CA VAL A 328 -2.18 29.31 17.01
C VAL A 328 -2.34 27.80 16.97
N ILE A 329 -3.54 27.28 17.26
CA ILE A 329 -3.81 25.83 17.27
C ILE A 329 -3.67 25.27 15.86
N GLN A 330 -4.19 25.94 14.82
CA GLN A 330 -4.03 25.54 13.43
C GLN A 330 -2.55 25.39 13.04
N ALA A 331 -1.71 26.34 13.40
CA ALA A 331 -0.28 26.31 13.11
C ALA A 331 0.43 25.15 13.84
N GLU A 332 0.11 24.96 15.14
CA GLU A 332 0.72 23.88 15.93
C GLU A 332 0.21 22.48 15.47
N LEU A 333 -1.06 22.35 15.02
CA LEU A 333 -1.54 21.12 14.40
C LEU A 333 -0.75 20.81 13.14
N GLY A 334 -0.50 21.80 12.28
CA GLY A 334 0.33 21.63 11.10
C GLY A 334 1.72 21.10 11.48
N LYS A 335 2.35 21.72 12.47
CA LYS A 335 3.66 21.29 12.97
C LYS A 335 3.63 19.84 13.49
N LYS A 336 2.60 19.46 14.27
CA LYS A 336 2.46 18.09 14.79
C LYS A 336 2.27 17.05 13.68
N ILE A 337 1.60 17.41 12.59
CA ILE A 337 1.44 16.54 11.42
C ILE A 337 2.80 16.34 10.73
N ILE A 338 3.58 17.42 10.54
CA ILE A 338 4.92 17.33 9.96
C ILE A 338 5.85 16.50 10.85
N GLU A 339 5.93 16.78 12.16
CA GLU A 339 6.71 15.98 13.11
C GLU A 339 6.34 14.49 13.06
N ARG A 340 5.05 14.18 12.82
CA ARG A 340 4.61 12.79 12.68
C ARG A 340 5.08 12.16 11.37
N LEU A 341 5.03 12.89 10.25
CA LEU A 341 5.54 12.41 8.97
C LEU A 341 7.05 12.16 9.03
N GLU A 342 7.83 13.07 9.64
CA GLU A 342 9.26 12.91 9.88
C GLU A 342 9.53 11.66 10.73
N TYR A 343 8.83 11.51 11.85
CA TYR A 343 8.94 10.33 12.71
C TYR A 343 8.66 9.01 11.96
N LEU A 344 7.63 8.99 11.10
CA LEU A 344 7.30 7.82 10.30
C LEU A 344 8.39 7.53 9.25
N ALA A 345 8.92 8.56 8.61
CA ALA A 345 10.00 8.40 7.63
C ALA A 345 11.26 7.78 8.26
N GLU A 346 11.61 8.22 9.48
CA GLU A 346 12.80 7.73 10.18
C GLU A 346 12.59 6.36 10.86
N ASN A 347 11.47 6.17 11.55
CA ASN A 347 11.28 5.04 12.46
C ASN A 347 10.36 3.94 11.93
N ARG A 348 9.54 4.22 10.93
CA ARG A 348 8.59 3.28 10.32
C ARG A 348 8.53 3.47 8.80
N PRO A 349 9.65 3.27 8.09
CA PRO A 349 9.77 3.56 6.66
C PRO A 349 8.76 2.79 5.79
N ASP A 350 8.45 1.54 6.12
CA ASP A 350 7.44 0.76 5.38
C ASP A 350 6.05 1.41 5.44
N LYS A 351 5.67 1.87 6.64
CA LYS A 351 4.39 2.54 6.86
C LYS A 351 4.36 3.90 6.17
N PHE A 352 5.47 4.64 6.23
CA PHE A 352 5.61 5.92 5.54
C PHE A 352 5.52 5.75 4.03
N SER A 353 6.19 4.73 3.47
CA SER A 353 6.11 4.40 2.04
C SER A 353 4.67 4.11 1.62
N TYR A 354 3.95 3.30 2.40
CA TYR A 354 2.54 3.01 2.11
C TYR A 354 1.65 4.26 2.13
N ILE A 355 1.83 5.15 3.12
CA ILE A 355 1.10 6.42 3.21
C ILE A 355 1.46 7.32 2.02
N ASN A 356 2.74 7.43 1.69
CA ASN A 356 3.22 8.25 0.58
C ASN A 356 2.66 7.78 -0.76
N GLN A 357 2.65 6.46 -1.02
CA GLN A 357 2.06 5.89 -2.23
C GLN A 357 0.55 6.13 -2.31
N TRP A 358 -0.16 5.95 -1.18
CA TRP A 358 -1.60 6.10 -1.14
C TRP A 358 -2.07 7.54 -1.35
N HIS A 359 -1.36 8.50 -0.75
CA HIS A 359 -1.67 9.93 -0.82
C HIS A 359 -0.75 10.70 -1.78
N HIS A 360 -0.09 10.01 -2.70
CA HIS A 360 0.92 10.54 -3.61
C HIS A 360 0.49 11.88 -4.27
N ASP A 361 -0.62 11.84 -5.03
CA ASP A 361 -1.11 12.99 -5.79
C ASP A 361 -1.42 14.18 -4.87
N HIS A 362 -1.89 13.91 -3.66
CA HIS A 362 -2.22 14.95 -2.70
C HIS A 362 -0.98 15.57 -2.07
N LEU A 363 -0.07 14.74 -1.55
CA LEU A 363 1.15 15.23 -0.88
C LEU A 363 2.02 16.03 -1.84
N LYS A 364 2.24 15.51 -3.04
CA LYS A 364 3.06 16.19 -4.06
C LYS A 364 2.34 17.39 -4.66
N GLY A 365 1.04 17.28 -4.96
CA GLY A 365 0.24 18.39 -5.45
C GLY A 365 0.16 19.55 -4.45
N MET A 366 0.03 19.26 -3.15
CA MET A 366 0.05 20.32 -2.12
C MET A 366 1.43 20.95 -1.97
N SER A 367 2.51 20.22 -2.15
CA SER A 367 3.87 20.77 -2.19
C SER A 367 4.07 21.73 -3.36
N MET A 368 3.29 21.61 -4.44
CA MET A 368 3.33 22.57 -5.56
C MET A 368 2.65 23.90 -5.24
N VAL A 369 1.53 23.88 -4.50
CA VAL A 369 0.69 25.07 -4.26
C VAL A 369 0.91 25.73 -2.90
N ASN A 370 1.53 25.05 -1.94
CA ASN A 370 1.80 25.59 -0.60
C ASN A 370 3.30 25.59 -0.31
N GLU A 371 3.87 26.78 -0.14
CA GLU A 371 5.31 26.98 0.02
C GLU A 371 5.83 26.50 1.38
N ASP A 372 5.06 26.76 2.45
CA ASP A 372 5.45 26.32 3.80
C ASP A 372 5.47 24.79 3.90
N PHE A 373 4.51 24.13 3.26
CA PHE A 373 4.48 22.68 3.20
C PHE A 373 5.63 22.12 2.35
N PHE A 374 5.89 22.74 1.19
CA PHE A 374 7.03 22.34 0.33
C PHE A 374 8.35 22.40 1.11
N ASN A 375 8.64 23.51 1.78
CA ASN A 375 9.90 23.71 2.50
C ASN A 375 10.12 22.71 3.65
N GLN A 376 9.04 22.13 4.19
CA GLN A 376 9.13 21.21 5.32
C GLN A 376 9.13 19.73 4.89
N VAL A 377 8.48 19.39 3.77
CA VAL A 377 8.27 17.97 3.41
C VAL A 377 8.89 17.55 2.09
N ALA A 378 9.32 18.44 1.22
CA ALA A 378 9.81 18.07 -0.11
C ALA A 378 10.94 17.03 -0.08
N GLU A 379 11.85 17.15 0.88
CA GLU A 379 12.97 16.21 1.06
C GLU A 379 12.57 14.84 1.61
N LEU A 380 11.42 14.74 2.29
CA LEU A 380 10.91 13.50 2.85
C LEU A 380 10.07 12.70 1.84
N LEU A 381 9.45 13.39 0.85
CA LEU A 381 8.56 12.75 -0.10
C LEU A 381 9.31 11.72 -0.95
N LEU A 382 8.68 10.54 -1.08
CA LEU A 382 9.31 9.43 -1.78
C LEU A 382 9.07 9.52 -3.28
N PHE A 383 10.12 9.17 -4.02
CA PHE A 383 10.09 8.98 -5.47
C PHE A 383 10.42 7.53 -5.79
N GLU A 384 9.70 6.97 -6.74
CA GLU A 384 10.02 5.66 -7.28
C GLU A 384 11.36 5.72 -8.00
N THR A 385 12.28 4.82 -7.65
CA THR A 385 13.59 4.73 -8.29
C THR A 385 13.91 3.29 -8.70
N ASN A 386 14.98 3.10 -9.43
CA ASN A 386 15.52 1.77 -9.74
C ASN A 386 16.08 1.01 -8.51
N ARG A 387 16.01 1.61 -7.31
CA ARG A 387 16.39 0.97 -6.04
C ARG A 387 15.26 0.97 -5.00
N GLY A 388 14.00 1.16 -5.46
CA GLY A 388 12.83 1.29 -4.63
C GLY A 388 12.43 2.74 -4.40
N ASP A 389 11.49 2.96 -3.50
CA ASP A 389 11.01 4.28 -3.13
C ASP A 389 12.02 4.98 -2.22
N ILE A 390 12.55 6.11 -2.65
CA ILE A 390 13.64 6.85 -1.99
C ILE A 390 13.25 8.33 -1.89
N SER A 391 13.52 8.95 -0.75
CA SER A 391 13.34 10.40 -0.57
C SER A 391 14.48 11.21 -1.23
N LEU A 392 14.23 12.50 -1.51
CA LEU A 392 15.30 13.35 -2.08
C LEU A 392 16.51 13.46 -1.16
N GLN A 393 16.28 13.52 0.15
CA GLN A 393 17.34 13.53 1.15
C GLN A 393 18.25 12.29 1.05
N GLN A 394 17.64 11.11 0.83
CA GLN A 394 18.38 9.85 0.66
C GLN A 394 19.01 9.75 -0.73
N TYR A 395 18.34 10.29 -1.75
CA TYR A 395 18.79 10.20 -3.14
C TYR A 395 20.06 11.01 -3.44
N ILE A 396 20.12 12.26 -2.95
CA ILE A 396 21.19 13.22 -3.27
C ILE A 396 22.60 12.62 -3.08
N PRO A 397 22.93 11.91 -1.99
CA PRO A 397 24.26 11.33 -1.81
C PRO A 397 24.51 10.05 -2.60
N MET A 398 23.53 9.48 -3.30
CA MET A 398 23.68 8.18 -3.99
C MET A 398 24.42 8.26 -5.32
N ASN A 399 24.31 9.40 -6.00
CA ASN A 399 25.00 9.61 -7.26
C ASN A 399 26.26 10.49 -7.07
N PRO A 400 27.34 10.24 -7.84
CA PRO A 400 28.54 11.07 -7.76
C PRO A 400 28.25 12.50 -8.26
N MET A 401 28.85 13.48 -7.60
CA MET A 401 28.78 14.88 -8.02
C MET A 401 29.35 15.07 -9.42
N VAL A 402 28.74 15.94 -10.20
CA VAL A 402 29.22 16.37 -11.51
C VAL A 402 29.66 17.83 -11.40
N GLY A 403 31.00 18.04 -11.36
CA GLY A 403 31.55 19.32 -10.96
C GLY A 403 31.19 19.63 -9.49
N ASP A 404 30.64 20.81 -9.26
CA ASP A 404 30.20 21.26 -7.90
C ASP A 404 28.72 21.02 -7.63
N LYS A 405 28.03 20.21 -8.44
CA LYS A 405 26.58 19.98 -8.34
C LYS A 405 26.22 18.52 -8.14
N ASN A 406 25.13 18.28 -7.42
CA ASN A 406 24.53 16.96 -7.23
C ASN A 406 23.51 16.72 -8.36
N PRO A 407 23.71 15.73 -9.22
CA PRO A 407 22.76 15.44 -10.30
C PRO A 407 21.57 14.63 -9.79
N ILE A 408 20.36 15.04 -10.17
CA ILE A 408 19.16 14.23 -10.07
C ILE A 408 18.81 13.73 -11.48
N TYR A 409 19.03 12.43 -11.70
CA TYR A 409 18.68 11.76 -12.94
C TYR A 409 17.22 11.31 -12.86
N TYR A 410 16.40 11.66 -13.85
CA TYR A 410 15.00 11.30 -13.87
C TYR A 410 14.45 11.09 -15.28
N PHE A 411 13.30 10.42 -15.37
CA PHE A 411 12.47 10.34 -16.57
C PHE A 411 11.00 10.46 -16.21
N SER A 412 10.20 11.03 -17.12
CA SER A 412 8.74 11.18 -16.96
C SER A 412 7.92 10.20 -17.80
N HIS A 413 8.53 9.59 -18.81
CA HIS A 413 7.88 8.58 -19.66
C HIS A 413 8.79 7.36 -19.80
N TYR A 414 8.37 6.24 -19.24
CA TYR A 414 9.15 5.00 -19.25
C TYR A 414 9.50 4.57 -20.67
N ASP A 415 8.56 4.65 -21.58
CA ASP A 415 8.74 4.23 -22.99
C ASP A 415 9.88 4.94 -23.68
N SER A 416 10.07 6.22 -23.41
CA SER A 416 11.16 7.00 -24.00
C SER A 416 12.50 6.85 -23.29
N ALA A 417 12.49 6.39 -22.06
CA ALA A 417 13.67 6.28 -21.19
C ALA A 417 14.16 4.83 -20.98
N ALA A 418 13.38 3.83 -21.41
CA ALA A 418 13.64 2.42 -21.11
C ALA A 418 15.08 1.95 -21.43
N GLN A 419 15.64 2.40 -22.54
CA GLN A 419 17.03 2.09 -22.90
C GLN A 419 18.05 2.70 -21.93
N TYR A 420 17.86 3.96 -21.53
CA TYR A 420 18.74 4.69 -20.63
C TYR A 420 18.59 4.23 -19.19
N TYR A 421 17.39 3.87 -18.79
CA TYR A 421 17.11 3.28 -17.48
C TYR A 421 17.91 2.00 -17.23
N ARG A 422 17.96 1.13 -18.25
CA ARG A 422 18.74 -0.10 -18.17
C ARG A 422 20.24 0.18 -18.12
N MET A 423 20.73 1.16 -18.88
CA MET A 423 22.14 1.60 -18.86
C MET A 423 22.53 2.20 -17.51
N ALA A 424 21.60 2.98 -16.90
CA ALA A 424 21.80 3.56 -15.57
C ALA A 424 21.93 2.48 -14.49
N ASN A 425 21.08 1.47 -14.53
CA ASN A 425 21.12 0.34 -13.60
C ASN A 425 22.48 -0.38 -13.64
N GLU A 426 22.98 -0.68 -14.82
CA GLU A 426 24.26 -1.36 -14.98
C GLU A 426 25.47 -0.51 -14.51
N LYS A 427 25.38 0.80 -14.65
CA LYS A 427 26.40 1.73 -14.12
C LYS A 427 26.24 2.05 -12.64
N GLY A 428 25.21 1.52 -11.98
CA GLY A 428 24.92 1.78 -10.57
C GLY A 428 24.38 3.19 -10.30
N ILE A 429 23.93 3.91 -11.35
CA ILE A 429 23.32 5.23 -11.25
C ILE A 429 21.88 5.08 -10.75
N VAL A 430 21.53 5.84 -9.71
CA VAL A 430 20.16 5.87 -9.21
C VAL A 430 19.34 6.87 -10.01
N VAL A 431 18.16 6.44 -10.47
CA VAL A 431 17.31 7.22 -11.38
C VAL A 431 15.89 7.28 -10.83
N ILE A 432 15.29 8.45 -10.86
CA ILE A 432 13.89 8.69 -10.45
C ILE A 432 12.94 8.45 -11.64
N ASN A 433 11.91 7.66 -11.41
CA ASN A 433 10.73 7.60 -12.25
C ASN A 433 9.77 8.74 -11.86
N ALA A 434 9.79 9.82 -12.62
CA ALA A 434 8.92 10.98 -12.44
C ALA A 434 7.67 10.92 -13.36
N GLY A 435 7.17 9.72 -13.64
CA GLY A 435 6.01 9.51 -14.51
C GLY A 435 4.67 9.64 -13.82
N ARG A 436 4.63 9.75 -12.50
CA ARG A 436 3.41 10.01 -11.73
C ARG A 436 3.10 11.50 -11.69
N ASN A 437 1.83 11.82 -11.42
CA ASN A 437 1.37 13.20 -11.29
C ASN A 437 2.24 13.99 -10.31
N TYR A 438 2.60 15.21 -10.68
CA TYR A 438 3.39 16.16 -9.88
C TYR A 438 4.86 15.79 -9.61
N ASP A 439 5.35 14.63 -10.04
CA ASP A 439 6.72 14.21 -9.76
C ASP A 439 7.73 15.12 -10.48
N GLU A 440 7.55 15.32 -11.78
CA GLU A 440 8.45 16.13 -12.60
C GLU A 440 8.42 17.59 -12.16
N GLU A 441 7.21 18.14 -11.96
CA GLU A 441 7.03 19.52 -11.54
C GLU A 441 7.63 19.79 -10.15
N LEU A 442 7.51 18.81 -9.23
CA LEU A 442 8.10 18.89 -7.90
C LEU A 442 9.64 18.88 -7.96
N LEU A 443 10.23 18.01 -8.79
CA LEU A 443 11.68 18.02 -9.03
C LEU A 443 12.15 19.36 -9.60
N GLU A 444 11.42 19.92 -10.58
CA GLU A 444 11.72 21.23 -11.14
C GLU A 444 11.64 22.34 -10.10
N LYS A 445 10.60 22.33 -9.24
CA LYS A 445 10.47 23.27 -8.13
C LYS A 445 11.63 23.11 -7.16
N TYR A 446 11.97 21.88 -6.78
CA TYR A 446 13.08 21.58 -5.87
C TYR A 446 14.41 22.10 -6.43
N GLY A 447 14.72 21.81 -7.69
CA GLY A 447 15.96 22.30 -8.34
C GLY A 447 16.06 23.83 -8.44
N LYS A 448 14.92 24.55 -8.51
CA LYS A 448 14.91 26.03 -8.47
C LYS A 448 15.27 26.58 -7.09
N HIS A 449 14.88 25.88 -6.02
CA HIS A 449 15.17 26.27 -4.62
C HIS A 449 16.57 25.83 -4.17
N HIS A 450 17.18 24.85 -4.85
CA HIS A 450 18.46 24.25 -4.50
C HIS A 450 19.48 24.42 -5.64
N PRO A 451 20.24 25.54 -5.67
CA PRO A 451 21.19 25.83 -6.75
C PRO A 451 22.32 24.80 -6.89
N GLU A 452 22.61 24.04 -5.81
CA GLU A 452 23.58 22.94 -5.78
C GLU A 452 23.07 21.67 -6.50
N ILE A 453 21.80 21.62 -6.92
CA ILE A 453 21.20 20.51 -7.65
C ILE A 453 21.22 20.79 -9.17
N THR A 454 21.44 19.76 -9.96
CA THR A 454 21.23 19.79 -11.41
C THR A 454 20.23 18.69 -11.78
N LEU A 455 19.17 19.05 -12.51
CA LEU A 455 18.18 18.09 -13.01
C LEU A 455 18.63 17.58 -14.38
N GLU A 456 18.81 16.27 -14.49
CA GLU A 456 19.28 15.61 -15.71
C GLU A 456 18.21 14.61 -16.20
N LYS A 457 17.46 15.01 -17.22
CA LYS A 457 16.43 14.13 -17.80
C LYS A 457 17.09 13.08 -18.69
N LEU A 458 16.81 11.78 -18.43
CA LEU A 458 17.50 10.66 -19.07
C LEU A 458 17.31 10.54 -20.60
N ASN A 459 16.27 11.15 -21.15
CA ASN A 459 15.99 11.09 -22.58
C ASN A 459 16.85 12.06 -23.44
N VAL A 460 17.76 12.83 -22.82
CA VAL A 460 18.60 13.84 -23.49
C VAL A 460 20.07 13.64 -23.11
N LEU A 461 20.63 12.46 -23.43
CA LEU A 461 21.98 12.14 -23.01
C LEU A 461 22.94 12.15 -24.19
N ASP A 462 23.37 13.34 -24.58
CA ASP A 462 24.60 13.56 -25.39
C ASP A 462 25.85 13.68 -24.51
N LYS A 463 25.74 13.49 -23.21
CA LYS A 463 26.86 13.68 -22.27
C LYS A 463 27.47 12.33 -21.87
N GLY A 464 28.78 12.14 -22.04
CA GLY A 464 29.61 10.97 -21.81
C GLY A 464 29.43 10.10 -20.53
N ILE A 465 28.31 10.23 -19.84
CA ILE A 465 27.95 9.49 -18.62
C ILE A 465 27.71 8.02 -18.94
N PHE A 466 27.06 7.73 -20.08
CA PHE A 466 26.73 6.36 -20.49
C PHE A 466 27.67 5.77 -21.51
N PHE A 467 28.40 6.62 -22.25
CA PHE A 467 29.19 6.20 -23.35
C PHE A 467 30.66 6.45 -23.09
N ASP A 468 31.48 5.40 -23.16
CA ASP A 468 32.91 5.50 -23.13
C ASP A 468 33.44 5.65 -24.58
N GLU A 469 34.48 6.44 -24.80
CA GLU A 469 35.09 6.64 -26.11
C GLU A 469 35.94 5.43 -26.51
N LEU A 470 35.92 5.12 -27.81
CA LEU A 470 36.77 4.10 -28.39
C LEU A 470 38.23 4.55 -28.41
N SER A 471 39.16 3.65 -28.17
CA SER A 471 40.55 3.80 -28.43
C SER A 471 40.83 3.93 -29.94
N SER A 472 41.99 4.42 -30.34
CA SER A 472 42.36 4.56 -31.75
C SER A 472 42.34 3.24 -32.53
N ASP A 473 42.66 2.12 -31.87
CA ASP A 473 42.65 0.80 -32.52
C ASP A 473 41.23 0.22 -32.62
N GLU A 474 40.39 0.41 -31.63
CA GLU A 474 38.99 0.03 -31.70
C GLU A 474 38.21 0.83 -32.75
N ARG A 475 38.51 2.11 -32.93
CA ARG A 475 37.92 2.93 -34.02
C ARG A 475 38.29 2.38 -35.41
N LYS A 476 39.52 1.91 -35.62
CA LYS A 476 39.93 1.27 -36.87
C LYS A 476 39.19 -0.04 -37.10
N GLN A 477 38.99 -0.82 -36.04
CA GLN A 477 38.30 -2.11 -36.12
C GLN A 477 36.85 -1.93 -36.57
N PHE A 478 36.10 -0.97 -35.99
CA PHE A 478 34.70 -0.80 -36.28
C PHE A 478 34.40 0.06 -37.51
N ARG A 479 35.33 0.81 -38.03
CA ARG A 479 35.13 1.73 -39.15
C ARG A 479 34.50 1.07 -40.38
N ARG A 480 34.99 -0.11 -40.78
CA ARG A 480 34.43 -0.85 -41.91
C ARG A 480 32.98 -1.31 -41.65
N LEU A 481 32.68 -1.70 -40.42
CA LEU A 481 31.34 -2.06 -40.02
C LEU A 481 30.41 -0.85 -40.07
N GLU A 482 30.82 0.28 -39.53
CA GLU A 482 30.02 1.53 -39.55
C GLU A 482 29.75 1.96 -41.00
N GLU A 483 30.73 1.98 -41.85
CA GLU A 483 30.61 2.34 -43.28
C GLU A 483 29.59 1.41 -43.98
N ARG A 484 29.63 0.09 -43.73
CA ARG A 484 28.75 -0.89 -44.36
C ARG A 484 27.33 -0.85 -43.82
N ILE A 485 27.11 -0.74 -42.51
CA ILE A 485 25.77 -0.59 -41.93
C ILE A 485 25.15 0.74 -42.36
N SER A 486 25.95 1.82 -42.37
CA SER A 486 25.47 3.12 -42.82
C SER A 486 25.04 3.10 -44.30
N TYR A 487 25.85 2.43 -45.14
CA TYR A 487 25.47 2.24 -46.54
C TYR A 487 24.16 1.45 -46.68
N HIS A 488 24.05 0.31 -45.98
CA HIS A 488 22.86 -0.53 -46.02
C HIS A 488 21.59 0.22 -45.55
N LEU A 489 21.65 0.89 -44.41
CA LEU A 489 20.50 1.62 -43.86
C LEU A 489 20.11 2.80 -44.73
N ASN A 490 21.06 3.60 -45.22
CA ASN A 490 20.79 4.84 -45.94
C ASN A 490 20.55 4.62 -47.43
N HIS A 491 21.31 3.71 -48.09
CA HIS A 491 21.24 3.51 -49.53
C HIS A 491 20.26 2.38 -49.92
N ASP A 492 20.38 1.20 -49.27
CA ASP A 492 19.56 0.04 -49.62
C ASP A 492 18.13 0.14 -49.09
N LEU A 493 17.97 0.70 -47.85
CA LEU A 493 16.66 0.88 -47.23
C LEU A 493 16.10 2.31 -47.30
N GLY A 494 16.84 3.29 -47.85
CA GLY A 494 16.41 4.67 -48.01
C GLY A 494 16.14 5.41 -46.68
N LEU A 495 16.78 5.00 -45.60
CA LEU A 495 16.69 5.64 -44.29
C LEU A 495 17.66 6.83 -44.18
N ASN A 496 17.52 7.62 -43.13
CA ASN A 496 18.46 8.72 -42.83
C ASN A 496 19.02 8.53 -41.43
N VAL A 497 20.15 7.77 -41.34
CA VAL A 497 20.75 7.34 -40.07
C VAL A 497 22.21 7.75 -40.02
N VAL A 498 22.60 8.42 -38.93
CA VAL A 498 24.03 8.64 -38.59
C VAL A 498 24.42 7.59 -37.59
N LEU A 499 25.46 6.82 -37.89
CA LEU A 499 25.91 5.68 -37.13
C LEU A 499 27.25 5.98 -36.47
N ASN A 500 27.36 5.64 -35.18
CA ASN A 500 28.61 5.71 -34.41
C ASN A 500 28.70 4.48 -33.50
N THR A 501 29.93 3.97 -33.33
CA THR A 501 30.19 2.94 -32.33
C THR A 501 30.66 3.59 -31.04
N LYS A 502 30.13 3.16 -29.93
CA LYS A 502 30.44 3.59 -28.56
C LYS A 502 30.62 2.37 -27.68
N LEU A 503 31.31 2.54 -26.54
CA LEU A 503 31.40 1.49 -25.51
C LEU A 503 30.42 1.81 -24.39
N TYR A 504 29.50 0.89 -24.10
CA TYR A 504 28.52 1.09 -23.02
C TYR A 504 28.02 -0.23 -22.40
N SER A 505 27.43 -0.14 -21.23
CA SER A 505 26.74 -1.23 -20.55
C SER A 505 25.21 -0.98 -20.58
N PRO A 506 24.38 -2.03 -20.62
CA PRO A 506 24.74 -3.46 -20.57
C PRO A 506 25.31 -3.97 -21.91
N VAL A 507 26.27 -4.87 -21.79
CA VAL A 507 26.94 -5.49 -22.99
C VAL A 507 25.92 -6.24 -23.85
N ALA A 508 24.83 -6.73 -23.27
CA ALA A 508 23.76 -7.44 -23.97
C ALA A 508 22.97 -6.57 -24.97
N VAL A 509 23.00 -5.24 -24.85
CA VAL A 509 22.31 -4.31 -25.76
C VAL A 509 23.23 -3.96 -26.93
N PRO A 510 22.93 -4.41 -28.17
CA PRO A 510 23.82 -4.25 -29.30
C PRO A 510 23.80 -2.86 -29.93
N ALA A 511 22.64 -2.16 -29.85
CA ALA A 511 22.48 -0.83 -30.44
C ALA A 511 21.42 -0.01 -29.67
N VAL A 512 21.61 1.30 -29.58
CA VAL A 512 20.69 2.26 -28.99
C VAL A 512 20.55 3.50 -29.86
N ILE A 513 19.39 4.17 -29.75
CA ILE A 513 19.17 5.47 -30.41
C ILE A 513 19.58 6.57 -29.45
N ILE A 514 20.46 7.46 -29.91
CA ILE A 514 20.87 8.64 -29.14
C ILE A 514 19.92 9.77 -29.47
N GLU A 515 19.21 10.31 -28.44
CA GLU A 515 18.44 11.53 -28.58
C GLU A 515 19.29 12.76 -28.31
N THR A 516 19.27 13.70 -29.24
CA THR A 516 19.82 15.04 -29.02
C THR A 516 18.69 15.98 -28.54
N GLU A 517 19.03 17.10 -27.92
CA GLU A 517 18.04 18.13 -27.53
C GLU A 517 17.16 18.57 -28.70
N VAL A 518 17.75 18.67 -29.88
CA VAL A 518 17.04 19.04 -31.09
C VAL A 518 16.04 17.97 -31.54
N SER A 519 16.41 16.69 -31.44
CA SER A 519 15.50 15.58 -31.78
C SER A 519 14.40 15.39 -30.75
N LYS A 520 14.63 15.77 -29.49
CA LYS A 520 13.61 15.82 -28.43
C LYS A 520 12.54 16.86 -28.73
N THR A 521 12.96 18.09 -29.03
CA THR A 521 12.05 19.18 -29.38
C THR A 521 11.20 18.82 -30.60
N ASP A 522 11.78 18.13 -31.58
CA ASP A 522 11.06 17.66 -32.77
C ASP A 522 10.00 16.59 -32.43
N ARG A 523 10.30 15.70 -31.50
CA ARG A 523 9.35 14.67 -31.06
C ARG A 523 8.18 15.28 -30.29
N GLU A 524 8.49 16.15 -29.31
CA GLU A 524 7.45 16.87 -28.56
C GLU A 524 6.55 17.70 -29.48
N LEU A 525 7.15 18.33 -30.50
CA LEU A 525 6.42 19.05 -31.52
C LEU A 525 5.57 18.10 -32.40
N GLN A 526 6.07 16.92 -32.73
CA GLN A 526 5.36 15.91 -33.51
C GLN A 526 4.16 15.32 -32.72
N GLU A 527 4.30 15.10 -31.41
CA GLU A 527 3.20 14.67 -30.52
C GLU A 527 2.11 15.75 -30.43
N LEU A 528 2.50 17.01 -30.26
CA LEU A 528 1.60 18.17 -30.32
C LEU A 528 0.88 18.27 -31.69
N LEU A 529 1.61 18.05 -32.78
CA LEU A 529 1.09 18.08 -34.15
C LEU A 529 0.10 16.93 -34.43
N ASN A 530 0.21 15.83 -33.76
CA ASN A 530 -0.71 14.69 -33.86
C ASN A 530 -2.00 14.85 -33.05
N ALA A 531 -2.09 15.85 -32.14
CA ALA A 531 -3.28 16.14 -31.37
C ALA A 531 -4.46 16.55 -32.33
N PRO A 532 -5.63 15.92 -32.19
CA PRO A 532 -6.77 16.15 -33.13
C PRO A 532 -7.22 17.60 -33.19
N SER A 533 -7.08 18.37 -32.10
CA SER A 533 -7.49 19.76 -31.97
C SER A 533 -6.64 20.75 -32.79
N LEU A 534 -5.38 20.41 -33.10
CA LEU A 534 -4.47 21.28 -33.83
C LEU A 534 -4.42 20.99 -35.34
N ARG A 535 -4.80 19.78 -35.77
CA ARG A 535 -4.83 19.40 -37.21
C ARG A 535 -5.80 20.26 -38.06
N MET A 536 -6.85 20.80 -37.47
CA MET A 536 -7.88 21.56 -38.20
C MET A 536 -7.50 23.02 -38.56
N ASN A 537 -6.45 23.60 -37.93
CA ASN A 537 -6.21 25.05 -38.03
C ASN A 537 -4.95 25.50 -38.81
N PHE A 538 -4.02 24.59 -39.17
CA PHE A 538 -2.68 25.00 -39.67
C PHE A 538 -2.14 24.24 -40.90
N GLY A 539 -2.94 23.95 -41.90
CA GLY A 539 -2.70 23.05 -43.04
C GLY A 539 -1.30 23.02 -43.68
N ASP A 540 -0.81 24.05 -44.35
CA ASP A 540 0.42 23.96 -45.14
C ASP A 540 1.72 24.28 -44.39
N ALA A 541 1.67 25.12 -43.35
CA ALA A 541 2.83 25.35 -42.49
C ALA A 541 3.22 24.09 -41.68
N PHE A 542 2.22 23.28 -41.40
CA PHE A 542 2.39 21.99 -40.73
C PHE A 542 3.10 20.94 -41.58
N ARG A 543 2.79 20.84 -42.86
CA ARG A 543 3.45 19.88 -43.77
C ARG A 543 4.95 20.15 -43.88
N GLY A 544 5.34 21.42 -44.04
CA GLY A 544 6.75 21.80 -44.15
C GLY A 544 7.55 21.50 -42.84
N LEU A 545 6.89 21.62 -41.68
CA LEU A 545 7.49 21.30 -40.40
C LEU A 545 7.61 19.77 -40.21
N GLN A 546 6.57 19.00 -40.52
CA GLN A 546 6.59 17.55 -40.50
C GLN A 546 7.65 16.96 -41.45
N GLU A 547 7.83 17.54 -42.64
CA GLU A 547 8.87 17.12 -43.57
C GLU A 547 10.29 17.42 -43.04
N ARG A 548 10.50 18.57 -42.38
CA ARG A 548 11.78 18.90 -41.76
C ARG A 548 12.12 17.94 -40.62
N ILE A 549 11.16 17.62 -39.74
CA ILE A 549 11.32 16.66 -38.65
C ILE A 549 11.61 15.26 -39.20
N ARG A 550 10.88 14.83 -40.23
CA ARG A 550 11.03 13.52 -40.88
C ARG A 550 12.38 13.36 -41.59
N ASN A 551 12.96 14.44 -42.09
CA ASN A 551 14.22 14.40 -42.85
C ASN A 551 15.49 14.57 -41.97
N ARG A 552 15.36 14.64 -40.64
CA ARG A 552 16.55 14.67 -39.76
C ARG A 552 17.17 13.29 -39.58
N PRO A 553 18.51 13.20 -39.57
CA PRO A 553 19.17 11.94 -39.37
C PRO A 553 18.99 11.42 -37.97
N LEU A 554 18.63 10.17 -37.85
CA LEU A 554 18.51 9.44 -36.60
C LEU A 554 19.90 8.98 -36.16
N GLN A 555 20.32 9.26 -34.93
CA GLN A 555 21.60 8.84 -34.42
C GLN A 555 21.51 7.45 -33.78
N LEU A 556 22.26 6.49 -34.35
CA LEU A 556 22.33 5.10 -33.87
C LEU A 556 23.71 4.82 -33.31
N ALA A 557 23.79 4.41 -32.05
CA ALA A 557 25.04 3.98 -31.42
C ALA A 557 25.10 2.47 -31.33
N LEU A 558 26.11 1.86 -31.94
CA LEU A 558 26.43 0.45 -31.77
C LEU A 558 27.27 0.24 -30.52
N ASN A 559 27.07 -0.87 -29.82
CA ASN A 559 27.84 -1.23 -28.63
C ASN A 559 29.09 -2.06 -29.01
N GLY A 560 30.25 -1.44 -29.03
CA GLY A 560 31.51 -2.14 -29.33
C GLY A 560 31.89 -3.27 -28.35
N ARG A 561 31.30 -3.30 -27.15
CA ARG A 561 31.45 -4.40 -26.18
C ARG A 561 30.50 -5.59 -26.45
N ASN A 562 29.48 -5.41 -27.27
CA ASN A 562 28.48 -6.45 -27.55
C ASN A 562 29.08 -7.55 -28.44
N THR A 563 28.85 -8.82 -28.03
CA THR A 563 29.41 -10.00 -28.77
C THR A 563 28.91 -10.07 -30.20
N LEU A 564 27.62 -9.72 -30.46
CA LEU A 564 27.06 -9.72 -31.81
C LEU A 564 27.77 -8.69 -32.71
N ILE A 565 27.99 -7.46 -32.20
CA ILE A 565 28.69 -6.39 -32.92
C ILE A 565 30.11 -6.81 -33.23
N GLN A 566 30.80 -7.44 -32.27
CA GLN A 566 32.16 -7.98 -32.45
C GLN A 566 32.20 -9.12 -33.50
N LEU A 567 31.19 -10.00 -33.48
CA LEU A 567 31.09 -11.07 -34.46
C LEU A 567 30.83 -10.53 -35.88
N ILE A 568 29.86 -9.58 -36.00
CA ILE A 568 29.54 -8.98 -37.27
C ILE A 568 30.77 -8.21 -37.86
N SER A 569 31.53 -7.52 -37.00
CA SER A 569 32.73 -6.80 -37.45
C SER A 569 33.81 -7.69 -38.13
N LYS A 570 33.79 -9.00 -37.80
CA LYS A 570 34.68 -10.03 -38.36
C LYS A 570 34.04 -10.87 -39.46
N ALA A 571 32.71 -10.71 -39.69
CA ALA A 571 31.95 -11.50 -40.65
C ALA A 571 32.12 -10.99 -42.09
N ASN A 572 31.61 -11.78 -43.08
CA ASN A 572 31.42 -11.29 -44.43
C ASN A 572 30.25 -10.30 -44.47
N LEU A 573 30.56 -9.00 -44.54
CA LEU A 573 29.58 -7.91 -44.49
C LEU A 573 28.68 -7.82 -45.72
N ASP A 574 28.97 -8.50 -46.80
CA ASP A 574 28.25 -8.48 -48.05
C ASP A 574 27.27 -9.66 -48.18
N SER A 575 27.17 -10.55 -47.18
CA SER A 575 26.22 -11.66 -47.18
C SER A 575 24.78 -11.17 -46.91
N SER A 576 23.79 -11.86 -47.48
CA SER A 576 22.38 -11.57 -47.25
C SER A 576 21.99 -11.71 -45.76
N VAL A 577 22.60 -12.68 -45.07
CA VAL A 577 22.40 -12.89 -43.62
C VAL A 577 22.85 -11.68 -42.84
N THR A 578 24.02 -11.14 -43.16
CA THR A 578 24.58 -9.95 -42.49
C THR A 578 23.72 -8.73 -42.73
N SER A 579 23.23 -8.53 -43.95
CA SER A 579 22.26 -7.44 -44.25
C SER A 579 20.97 -7.55 -43.49
N THR A 580 20.41 -8.75 -43.34
CA THR A 580 19.19 -8.98 -42.52
C THR A 580 19.47 -8.69 -41.04
N VAL A 581 20.62 -9.09 -40.50
CA VAL A 581 21.02 -8.80 -39.12
C VAL A 581 21.20 -7.30 -38.90
N MET A 582 21.78 -6.55 -39.86
CA MET A 582 21.91 -5.09 -39.79
C MET A 582 20.57 -4.40 -39.73
N THR A 583 19.58 -4.85 -40.51
CA THR A 583 18.21 -4.35 -40.47
C THR A 583 17.55 -4.64 -39.13
N LEU A 584 17.73 -5.85 -38.57
CA LEU A 584 17.21 -6.21 -37.25
C LEU A 584 17.87 -5.40 -36.13
N LEU A 585 19.17 -5.11 -36.19
CA LEU A 585 19.84 -4.24 -35.22
C LEU A 585 19.19 -2.85 -35.16
N TYR A 586 18.92 -2.27 -36.32
CA TYR A 586 18.21 -1.00 -36.42
C TYR A 586 16.77 -1.08 -35.86
N ASN A 587 16.03 -2.09 -36.29
CA ASN A 587 14.66 -2.28 -35.83
C ASN A 587 14.56 -2.56 -34.32
N ASN A 588 15.51 -3.32 -33.77
CA ASN A 588 15.59 -3.54 -32.33
C ASN A 588 15.90 -2.24 -31.57
N ALA A 589 16.75 -1.38 -32.08
CA ALA A 589 17.02 -0.08 -31.49
C ALA A 589 15.77 0.84 -31.54
N LEU A 590 14.99 0.79 -32.63
CA LEU A 590 13.70 1.47 -32.73
C LEU A 590 12.68 0.92 -31.73
N LEU A 591 12.57 -0.40 -31.59
CA LEU A 591 11.71 -1.05 -30.64
C LEU A 591 12.08 -0.65 -29.20
N TYR A 592 13.35 -0.69 -28.87
CA TYR A 592 13.88 -0.30 -27.56
C TYR A 592 13.66 1.17 -27.20
N SER A 593 13.57 2.04 -28.22
CA SER A 593 13.28 3.47 -28.05
C SER A 593 11.80 3.82 -28.21
N HIS A 594 10.92 2.81 -28.32
CA HIS A 594 9.48 2.95 -28.59
C HIS A 594 9.14 3.85 -29.80
N ARG A 595 9.99 3.78 -30.83
CA ARG A 595 9.84 4.55 -32.10
C ARG A 595 9.32 3.70 -33.25
N LEU A 596 8.90 2.47 -32.97
CA LEU A 596 8.35 1.59 -34.00
C LEU A 596 6.89 1.96 -34.27
N ASP A 597 6.59 2.31 -35.51
CA ASP A 597 5.22 2.49 -35.97
C ASP A 597 4.58 1.13 -36.38
N GLU A 598 3.25 1.08 -36.52
CA GLU A 598 2.54 -0.14 -36.90
C GLU A 598 3.02 -0.76 -38.22
N ARG A 599 3.50 0.05 -39.18
CA ARG A 599 4.01 -0.42 -40.48
C ARG A 599 5.36 -1.14 -40.34
N ASN A 600 6.22 -0.61 -39.45
CA ASN A 600 7.52 -1.19 -39.17
C ASN A 600 7.43 -2.44 -38.31
N MET A 601 6.37 -2.61 -37.47
CA MET A 601 6.10 -3.83 -36.72
C MET A 601 5.96 -5.07 -37.61
N SER A 602 5.26 -4.99 -38.73
CA SER A 602 5.14 -6.08 -39.71
C SER A 602 6.49 -6.46 -40.29
N ILE A 603 7.32 -5.48 -40.65
CA ILE A 603 8.66 -5.70 -41.18
C ILE A 603 9.58 -6.37 -40.14
N VAL A 604 9.46 -5.98 -38.86
CA VAL A 604 10.20 -6.63 -37.77
C VAL A 604 9.79 -8.10 -37.64
N HIS A 605 8.50 -8.38 -37.68
CA HIS A 605 7.98 -9.74 -37.59
C HIS A 605 8.50 -10.62 -38.73
N ASP A 606 8.47 -10.11 -39.95
CA ASP A 606 8.95 -10.82 -41.15
C ASP A 606 10.46 -11.10 -41.06
N ASN A 607 11.25 -10.11 -40.65
CA ASN A 607 12.70 -10.25 -40.48
C ASN A 607 13.06 -11.23 -39.35
N VAL A 608 12.35 -11.19 -38.21
CA VAL A 608 12.54 -12.15 -37.12
C VAL A 608 12.22 -13.57 -37.57
N THR A 609 11.11 -13.74 -38.30
CA THR A 609 10.70 -15.04 -38.87
C THR A 609 11.75 -15.54 -39.86
N GLN A 610 12.28 -14.67 -40.72
CA GLN A 610 13.34 -15.01 -41.66
C GLN A 610 14.63 -15.48 -40.95
N VAL A 611 15.08 -14.76 -39.90
CA VAL A 611 16.23 -15.18 -39.11
C VAL A 611 15.99 -16.46 -38.35
N MET A 612 14.82 -16.68 -37.79
CA MET A 612 14.46 -17.96 -37.16
C MET A 612 14.51 -19.11 -38.18
N THR A 613 14.02 -18.87 -39.38
CA THR A 613 14.10 -19.86 -40.48
C THR A 613 15.57 -20.17 -40.83
N MET A 614 16.38 -19.14 -41.06
CA MET A 614 17.82 -19.30 -41.34
C MET A 614 18.59 -20.00 -40.22
N LEU A 615 18.24 -19.74 -38.95
CA LEU A 615 18.86 -20.43 -37.80
C LEU A 615 18.45 -21.91 -37.76
N ILE A 616 17.21 -22.24 -38.07
CA ILE A 616 16.76 -23.63 -38.16
C ILE A 616 17.42 -24.36 -39.32
N GLU A 617 17.55 -23.69 -40.49
CA GLU A 617 18.22 -24.22 -41.65
C GLU A 617 19.71 -24.48 -41.35
N ALA A 618 20.41 -23.50 -40.78
CA ALA A 618 21.81 -23.63 -40.36
C ALA A 618 22.01 -24.70 -39.27
N GLN A 619 21.03 -24.85 -38.34
CA GLN A 619 21.06 -25.92 -37.35
C GLN A 619 20.84 -27.31 -38.00
N ASN A 620 19.95 -27.40 -38.98
CA ASN A 620 19.70 -28.61 -39.71
C ASN A 620 20.93 -28.99 -40.60
N GLU A 621 21.57 -28.02 -41.27
CA GLU A 621 22.82 -28.24 -41.98
C GLU A 621 23.92 -28.66 -41.03
N ASN A 622 24.11 -28.04 -39.88
CA ASN A 622 25.05 -28.46 -38.85
C ASN A 622 24.71 -29.84 -38.30
N PHE A 623 23.44 -30.17 -38.10
CA PHE A 623 23.00 -31.49 -37.67
C PHE A 623 23.28 -32.56 -38.75
N ASN A 624 23.06 -32.24 -40.04
CA ASN A 624 23.38 -33.10 -41.15
C ASN A 624 24.90 -33.32 -41.29
N LEU A 625 25.68 -32.22 -41.18
CA LEU A 625 27.16 -32.28 -41.14
C LEU A 625 27.68 -33.03 -39.92
N HIS A 626 27.08 -32.88 -38.75
CA HIS A 626 27.38 -33.65 -37.53
C HIS A 626 26.96 -35.12 -37.70
N SER A 627 25.84 -35.38 -38.35
CA SER A 627 25.39 -36.73 -38.65
C SER A 627 26.31 -37.44 -39.64
N GLU A 628 26.80 -36.74 -40.69
CA GLU A 628 27.82 -37.23 -41.57
C GLU A 628 29.17 -37.40 -40.87
N LEU A 629 29.58 -36.44 -40.05
CA LEU A 629 30.79 -36.57 -39.21
C LEU A 629 30.65 -37.68 -38.16
N GLN A 630 29.43 -37.90 -37.63
CA GLN A 630 29.16 -39.04 -36.76
C GLN A 630 29.12 -40.36 -37.51
N LYS A 631 28.59 -40.44 -38.74
CA LYS A 631 28.74 -41.62 -39.61
C LYS A 631 30.18 -41.91 -39.88
N LEU A 632 30.97 -40.90 -40.27
CA LEU A 632 32.41 -41.05 -40.47
C LEU A 632 33.15 -41.36 -39.15
N ARG A 633 32.73 -40.84 -38.02
CA ARG A 633 33.24 -41.16 -36.66
C ARG A 633 32.78 -42.52 -36.19
N ASN A 634 31.55 -42.97 -36.52
CA ASN A 634 31.00 -44.28 -36.15
C ASN A 634 31.70 -45.38 -37.00
N ASP A 635 32.01 -45.10 -38.26
CA ASP A 635 32.87 -45.98 -39.06
C ASP A 635 34.31 -46.03 -38.52
N MET A 636 34.81 -44.98 -37.86
CA MET A 636 36.08 -45.01 -37.11
C MET A 636 35.91 -45.55 -35.67
N ARG A 637 34.71 -45.47 -35.06
CA ARG A 637 34.40 -45.93 -33.69
C ARG A 637 33.87 -47.35 -33.56
N ALA A 638 33.59 -48.04 -34.65
CA ALA A 638 33.36 -49.50 -34.63
C ALA A 638 34.51 -50.30 -34.05
N LYS A 639 35.62 -49.63 -33.66
CA LYS A 639 36.77 -50.22 -32.95
C LYS A 639 36.90 -49.86 -31.46
N ASN A 640 36.05 -49.05 -30.89
CA ASN A 640 36.12 -48.65 -29.44
C ASN A 640 34.75 -48.44 -28.81
N ALA A 641 33.94 -49.51 -28.75
CA ALA A 641 32.67 -49.52 -28.02
C ALA A 641 32.92 -50.05 -26.62
N ASP A 642 33.21 -49.20 -25.68
CA ASP A 642 32.99 -49.37 -24.22
C ASP A 642 33.28 -48.05 -23.52
N ASN A 643 32.28 -47.21 -23.34
CA ASN A 643 32.16 -46.15 -22.30
C ASN A 643 31.38 -44.94 -22.83
N MET A 644 30.05 -44.99 -22.70
CA MET A 644 29.23 -43.78 -22.49
C MET A 644 27.79 -44.13 -22.12
N VAL A 645 27.56 -44.35 -20.85
CA VAL A 645 26.22 -44.26 -20.23
C VAL A 645 26.40 -43.47 -18.94
N ASN A 646 26.30 -42.17 -19.00
CA ASN A 646 26.18 -41.37 -17.81
C ASN A 646 25.81 -39.91 -18.14
N SER A 647 24.52 -39.59 -18.29
CA SER A 647 24.07 -38.21 -18.12
C SER A 647 22.55 -38.03 -18.08
N GLN A 648 21.87 -38.61 -17.12
CA GLN A 648 20.57 -38.09 -16.62
C GLN A 648 20.24 -38.79 -15.31
N LYS A 649 20.81 -38.31 -14.22
CA LYS A 649 20.75 -39.00 -12.92
C LYS A 649 19.51 -38.64 -12.07
N HIS A 650 18.81 -37.55 -12.33
CA HIS A 650 17.68 -37.11 -11.48
C HIS A 650 16.52 -36.55 -12.29
N ILE A 651 15.28 -36.74 -11.79
CA ILE A 651 14.09 -36.05 -12.29
C ILE A 651 13.97 -34.76 -11.44
N LEU A 652 14.06 -33.59 -12.10
CA LEU A 652 13.97 -32.30 -11.46
C LEU A 652 12.52 -31.84 -11.44
N MET A 653 11.99 -31.57 -10.24
CA MET A 653 10.68 -30.94 -10.02
C MET A 653 10.89 -29.51 -9.58
N PHE A 654 10.39 -28.56 -10.36
CA PHE A 654 10.46 -27.13 -9.98
C PHE A 654 9.21 -26.72 -9.21
N MET A 655 9.41 -26.27 -7.96
CA MET A 655 8.35 -25.78 -7.09
C MET A 655 8.20 -24.28 -7.21
N ILE A 656 6.99 -23.85 -7.57
CA ILE A 656 6.59 -22.46 -7.74
C ILE A 656 5.73 -22.05 -6.55
N THR A 657 6.25 -21.19 -5.70
CA THR A 657 5.58 -20.75 -4.46
C THR A 657 5.94 -19.28 -4.16
N PRO A 658 5.05 -18.53 -3.49
CA PRO A 658 5.41 -17.19 -3.03
C PRO A 658 6.63 -17.21 -2.10
N PHE A 659 7.49 -16.20 -2.17
CA PHE A 659 8.70 -16.08 -1.34
C PHE A 659 8.40 -15.56 0.08
N ALA A 660 7.44 -16.16 0.78
CA ALA A 660 7.08 -15.80 2.14
C ALA A 660 7.31 -16.97 3.10
N ASP A 661 7.75 -16.67 4.32
CA ASP A 661 8.09 -17.70 5.34
C ASP A 661 6.89 -18.57 5.73
N GLU A 662 5.67 -18.07 5.57
CA GLU A 662 4.43 -18.81 5.84
C GLU A 662 4.23 -20.05 4.94
N TYR A 663 4.91 -20.13 3.78
CA TYR A 663 4.85 -21.29 2.87
C TYR A 663 5.92 -22.34 3.16
N ARG A 664 6.86 -22.10 4.06
CA ARG A 664 7.91 -23.05 4.44
C ARG A 664 7.39 -24.42 4.86
N PRO A 665 6.31 -24.55 5.67
CA PRO A 665 5.77 -25.88 6.00
C PRO A 665 5.34 -26.68 4.76
N VAL A 666 4.70 -26.02 3.79
CA VAL A 666 4.26 -26.61 2.53
C VAL A 666 5.46 -27.05 1.70
N GLU A 667 6.50 -26.23 1.60
CA GLU A 667 7.74 -26.56 0.89
C GLU A 667 8.43 -27.78 1.50
N LEU A 668 8.54 -27.83 2.82
CA LEU A 668 9.13 -28.96 3.53
C LEU A 668 8.31 -30.24 3.31
N ALA A 669 6.98 -30.14 3.31
CA ALA A 669 6.11 -31.29 3.05
C ALA A 669 6.28 -31.81 1.61
N VAL A 670 6.28 -30.92 0.61
CA VAL A 670 6.52 -31.28 -0.79
C VAL A 670 7.87 -31.98 -0.97
N ARG A 671 8.94 -31.45 -0.39
CA ARG A 671 10.25 -32.10 -0.41
C ARG A 671 10.21 -33.48 0.22
N ARG A 672 9.62 -33.62 1.40
CA ARG A 672 9.52 -34.90 2.11
C ARG A 672 8.73 -35.97 1.33
N VAL A 673 7.73 -35.58 0.56
CA VAL A 673 6.95 -36.48 -0.29
C VAL A 673 7.73 -36.88 -1.54
N PHE A 674 8.25 -35.92 -2.29
CA PHE A 674 8.79 -36.15 -3.62
C PHE A 674 10.29 -36.48 -3.65
N GLU A 675 11.08 -36.07 -2.67
CA GLU A 675 12.52 -36.38 -2.59
C GLU A 675 12.78 -37.78 -2.02
N ARG A 676 11.78 -38.41 -1.36
CA ARG A 676 11.87 -39.77 -0.82
C ARG A 676 11.38 -40.81 -1.81
N ALA A 677 11.70 -42.08 -1.49
CA ALA A 677 11.14 -43.19 -2.25
C ALA A 677 9.59 -43.23 -2.13
N PRO A 678 8.84 -43.57 -3.19
CA PRO A 678 9.35 -44.14 -4.46
C PRO A 678 9.73 -43.08 -5.51
N PHE A 679 9.42 -41.80 -5.27
CA PHE A 679 9.62 -40.72 -6.28
C PHE A 679 11.10 -40.38 -6.50
N CYS A 680 11.83 -40.12 -5.44
CA CYS A 680 13.24 -39.72 -5.45
C CYS A 680 13.52 -38.60 -6.47
N PHE A 681 12.61 -37.61 -6.57
CA PHE A 681 12.79 -36.42 -7.40
C PHE A 681 13.73 -35.44 -6.72
N GLU A 682 14.39 -34.59 -7.44
CA GLU A 682 15.08 -33.41 -6.90
C GLU A 682 14.10 -32.24 -6.94
N VAL A 683 13.60 -31.80 -5.78
CA VAL A 683 12.72 -30.63 -5.69
C VAL A 683 13.57 -29.38 -5.54
N CYS A 684 13.41 -28.43 -6.44
CA CYS A 684 14.13 -27.18 -6.41
C CYS A 684 13.17 -25.97 -6.45
N LEU A 685 13.56 -24.91 -5.75
CA LEU A 685 12.94 -23.59 -5.84
C LEU A 685 13.95 -22.60 -6.48
N ALA A 686 13.44 -21.51 -7.04
CA ALA A 686 14.30 -20.49 -7.66
C ALA A 686 15.35 -19.91 -6.69
N ARG A 687 15.11 -19.95 -5.39
CA ARG A 687 16.02 -19.47 -4.35
C ARG A 687 17.08 -20.48 -3.91
N ASP A 688 16.96 -21.74 -4.26
CA ASP A 688 17.91 -22.78 -3.82
C ASP A 688 19.23 -22.70 -4.60
N LYS A 689 19.14 -22.34 -5.88
CA LYS A 689 20.30 -22.19 -6.77
C LYS A 689 20.10 -20.98 -7.66
N TYR A 690 21.07 -20.09 -7.70
CA TYR A 690 21.09 -18.95 -8.64
C TYR A 690 21.86 -19.39 -9.89
N ASN A 691 21.12 -19.67 -10.97
CA ASN A 691 21.66 -20.06 -12.27
C ASN A 691 21.77 -18.87 -13.25
N ALA A 692 21.33 -17.69 -12.84
CA ALA A 692 21.32 -16.48 -13.66
C ALA A 692 21.40 -15.20 -12.79
N ASP A 693 21.78 -14.09 -13.37
CA ASP A 693 22.04 -12.83 -12.67
C ASP A 693 20.77 -12.10 -12.21
N THR A 694 19.63 -12.43 -12.77
CA THR A 694 18.33 -11.88 -12.35
C THR A 694 17.37 -12.97 -11.88
N LEU A 695 16.44 -12.62 -10.96
CA LEU A 695 15.43 -13.56 -10.48
C LEU A 695 14.57 -14.12 -11.62
N VAL A 696 14.18 -13.30 -12.57
CA VAL A 696 13.36 -13.73 -13.73
C VAL A 696 14.12 -14.71 -14.64
N GLU A 697 15.38 -14.45 -14.90
CA GLU A 697 16.22 -15.38 -15.70
C GLU A 697 16.49 -16.66 -14.93
N ASN A 698 16.66 -16.57 -13.61
CA ASN A 698 16.81 -17.73 -12.75
C ASN A 698 15.57 -18.61 -12.79
N VAL A 699 14.36 -18.05 -12.64
CA VAL A 699 13.08 -18.76 -12.77
C VAL A 699 12.95 -19.41 -14.16
N LYS A 700 13.25 -18.67 -15.23
CA LYS A 700 13.22 -19.23 -16.60
C LYS A 700 14.19 -20.40 -16.78
N SER A 701 15.41 -20.32 -16.21
CA SER A 701 16.38 -21.41 -16.24
C SER A 701 15.85 -22.67 -15.53
N HIS A 702 15.22 -22.51 -14.37
CA HIS A 702 14.61 -23.62 -13.64
C HIS A 702 13.41 -24.22 -14.39
N ILE A 703 12.56 -23.39 -14.98
CA ILE A 703 11.45 -23.84 -15.84
C ILE A 703 11.98 -24.63 -17.04
N ALA A 704 13.07 -24.18 -17.67
CA ALA A 704 13.65 -24.86 -18.82
C ALA A 704 14.22 -26.24 -18.47
N SER A 705 14.82 -26.40 -17.29
CA SER A 705 15.52 -27.62 -16.85
C SER A 705 14.62 -28.65 -16.18
N ALA A 706 13.50 -28.26 -15.59
CA ALA A 706 12.60 -29.15 -14.86
C ALA A 706 11.84 -30.12 -15.78
N GLN A 707 11.56 -31.32 -15.30
CA GLN A 707 10.71 -32.34 -15.98
C GLN A 707 9.24 -32.27 -15.54
N CYS A 708 8.95 -31.68 -14.37
CA CYS A 708 7.60 -31.44 -13.88
C CYS A 708 7.58 -30.24 -12.93
N PHE A 709 6.38 -29.76 -12.63
CA PHE A 709 6.16 -28.57 -11.82
C PHE A 709 5.17 -28.85 -10.70
N ILE A 710 5.35 -28.15 -9.56
CA ILE A 710 4.36 -28.09 -8.50
C ILE A 710 4.20 -26.63 -8.05
N ALA A 711 2.97 -26.12 -8.04
CA ALA A 711 2.69 -24.71 -7.77
C ALA A 711 1.70 -24.53 -6.62
N GLU A 712 2.01 -23.65 -5.70
CA GLU A 712 1.10 -23.21 -4.65
C GLU A 712 0.25 -22.03 -5.14
N ILE A 713 -1.06 -22.25 -5.33
CA ILE A 713 -1.96 -21.29 -6.00
C ILE A 713 -3.07 -20.75 -5.10
N SER A 714 -3.06 -21.04 -3.80
CA SER A 714 -4.18 -20.75 -2.88
C SER A 714 -4.51 -19.27 -2.72
N ASP A 715 -3.49 -18.39 -2.77
CA ASP A 715 -3.66 -16.95 -2.62
C ASP A 715 -3.71 -16.21 -3.96
N LEU A 716 -3.71 -16.96 -5.07
CA LEU A 716 -3.67 -16.40 -6.43
C LEU A 716 -2.56 -15.35 -6.61
N ASN A 717 -1.40 -15.61 -6.00
CA ASN A 717 -0.26 -14.68 -6.06
C ASN A 717 0.07 -14.36 -7.53
N PRO A 718 0.11 -13.08 -7.92
CA PRO A 718 0.28 -12.70 -9.33
C PRO A 718 1.54 -13.27 -9.99
N ASN A 719 2.65 -13.38 -9.26
CA ASN A 719 3.90 -13.92 -9.79
C ASN A 719 3.78 -15.42 -10.03
N VAL A 720 3.24 -16.17 -9.06
CA VAL A 720 2.99 -17.61 -9.20
C VAL A 720 2.03 -17.87 -10.36
N MET A 721 0.93 -17.11 -10.44
CA MET A 721 -0.07 -17.26 -11.51
C MET A 721 0.49 -16.92 -12.89
N MET A 722 1.38 -15.93 -12.98
CA MET A 722 2.07 -15.58 -14.22
C MET A 722 3.03 -16.70 -14.68
N GLU A 723 3.82 -17.25 -13.77
CA GLU A 723 4.76 -18.34 -14.06
C GLU A 723 4.00 -19.62 -14.51
N VAL A 724 2.99 -20.01 -13.77
CA VAL A 724 2.13 -21.16 -14.10
C VAL A 724 1.36 -20.93 -15.40
N GLY A 725 0.79 -19.75 -15.59
CA GLY A 725 0.12 -19.35 -16.83
C GLY A 725 1.05 -19.40 -18.03
N GLY A 726 2.29 -18.95 -17.88
CA GLY A 726 3.33 -19.02 -18.89
C GLY A 726 3.64 -20.47 -19.31
N ILE A 727 3.76 -21.37 -18.35
CA ILE A 727 3.98 -22.81 -18.61
C ILE A 727 2.78 -23.40 -19.35
N LEU A 728 1.56 -23.18 -18.88
CA LEU A 728 0.34 -23.74 -19.47
C LEU A 728 0.06 -23.19 -20.88
N MET A 729 0.28 -21.89 -21.11
CA MET A 729 0.03 -21.24 -22.41
C MET A 729 1.12 -21.52 -23.45
N SER A 730 2.33 -21.87 -23.04
CA SER A 730 3.43 -22.18 -23.96
C SER A 730 3.22 -23.51 -24.74
N GLY A 731 2.14 -24.24 -24.49
CA GLY A 731 1.91 -25.57 -25.06
C GLY A 731 2.82 -26.64 -24.45
N ASP A 732 3.44 -26.35 -23.32
CA ASP A 732 4.27 -27.29 -22.56
C ASP A 732 3.43 -28.48 -22.08
N LYS A 733 3.88 -29.69 -22.42
CA LYS A 733 3.17 -30.95 -22.05
C LYS A 733 3.70 -31.56 -20.74
N ARG A 734 4.66 -30.89 -20.07
CA ARG A 734 5.18 -31.40 -18.80
C ARG A 734 4.12 -31.27 -17.70
N PRO A 735 4.05 -32.24 -16.75
CA PRO A 735 3.04 -32.24 -15.71
C PRO A 735 3.17 -31.01 -14.77
N VAL A 736 2.03 -30.38 -14.48
CA VAL A 736 1.92 -29.29 -13.50
C VAL A 736 0.96 -29.75 -12.42
N PHE A 737 1.44 -29.83 -11.17
CA PHE A 737 0.62 -30.07 -9.99
C PHE A 737 0.26 -28.74 -9.35
N ALA A 738 -0.95 -28.57 -8.87
CA ALA A 738 -1.36 -27.38 -8.13
C ALA A 738 -1.73 -27.74 -6.70
N LEU A 739 -1.25 -26.98 -5.74
CA LEU A 739 -1.62 -27.05 -4.32
C LEU A 739 -2.66 -25.98 -4.00
N TRP A 740 -3.71 -26.37 -3.29
CA TRP A 740 -4.80 -25.49 -2.89
C TRP A 740 -5.15 -25.66 -1.41
N ASP A 741 -5.04 -24.58 -0.65
CA ASP A 741 -5.46 -24.56 0.75
C ASP A 741 -6.99 -24.64 0.86
N LYS A 742 -7.50 -25.65 1.59
CA LYS A 742 -8.94 -25.86 1.83
C LYS A 742 -9.59 -24.68 2.57
N HIS A 743 -8.82 -23.90 3.30
CA HIS A 743 -9.29 -22.74 4.07
C HIS A 743 -9.12 -21.40 3.34
N SER A 744 -8.64 -21.42 2.10
CA SER A 744 -8.54 -20.20 1.30
C SER A 744 -9.92 -19.55 1.11
N LYS A 745 -9.99 -18.25 1.35
CA LYS A 745 -11.20 -17.45 1.14
C LYS A 745 -11.45 -17.14 -0.33
N LEU A 746 -10.48 -17.42 -1.18
CA LEU A 746 -10.54 -17.14 -2.61
C LEU A 746 -11.20 -18.32 -3.35
N LYS A 747 -11.78 -18.04 -4.51
CA LYS A 747 -12.39 -19.07 -5.34
C LYS A 747 -11.31 -19.67 -6.24
N LYS A 748 -11.16 -21.01 -6.18
CA LYS A 748 -10.23 -21.75 -7.02
C LYS A 748 -10.50 -21.46 -8.52
N PRO A 749 -9.47 -21.16 -9.32
CA PRO A 749 -9.63 -20.93 -10.75
C PRO A 749 -10.15 -22.16 -11.48
N ALA A 750 -11.09 -21.98 -12.40
CA ALA A 750 -11.72 -23.06 -13.15
C ALA A 750 -10.73 -23.84 -14.07
N ASP A 751 -9.67 -23.17 -14.50
CA ASP A 751 -8.64 -23.73 -15.40
C ASP A 751 -7.77 -24.81 -14.72
N PHE A 752 -7.70 -24.80 -13.38
CA PHE A 752 -7.10 -25.85 -12.57
C PHE A 752 -8.17 -26.86 -12.17
N GLY A 753 -8.65 -27.65 -13.11
CA GLY A 753 -9.63 -28.72 -12.86
C GLY A 753 -9.16 -29.73 -11.79
N ASP A 754 -10.07 -30.55 -11.26
CA ASP A 754 -9.82 -31.48 -10.16
C ASP A 754 -8.69 -32.51 -10.39
N ARG A 755 -8.22 -32.64 -11.62
CA ARG A 755 -7.22 -33.63 -12.00
C ARG A 755 -5.77 -33.31 -11.62
N LEU A 756 -5.45 -32.03 -11.40
CA LEU A 756 -4.07 -31.58 -11.14
C LEU A 756 -3.92 -30.82 -9.82
N THR A 757 -5.00 -30.73 -9.01
CA THR A 757 -4.98 -29.93 -7.78
C THR A 757 -5.02 -30.81 -6.56
N PHE A 758 -4.06 -30.66 -5.66
CA PHE A 758 -4.04 -31.25 -4.32
C PHE A 758 -4.57 -30.24 -3.30
N SER A 759 -5.60 -30.60 -2.56
CA SER A 759 -6.11 -29.74 -1.47
C SER A 759 -5.48 -30.14 -0.15
N TYR A 760 -5.01 -29.17 0.62
CA TYR A 760 -4.35 -29.36 1.91
C TYR A 760 -4.98 -28.48 3.01
N SER A 761 -4.69 -28.78 4.30
CA SER A 761 -5.37 -28.18 5.47
C SER A 761 -4.79 -26.85 5.96
N GLY A 762 -4.17 -26.08 5.08
CA GLY A 762 -3.70 -24.72 5.38
C GLY A 762 -2.22 -24.62 5.73
N LYS A 763 -1.70 -23.40 5.57
CA LYS A 763 -0.28 -23.06 5.75
C LYS A 763 0.21 -23.22 7.19
N THR A 764 -0.70 -23.23 8.15
CA THR A 764 -0.41 -23.38 9.60
C THR A 764 -0.38 -24.83 10.07
N ALA A 765 -0.73 -25.79 9.21
CA ALA A 765 -0.63 -27.20 9.53
C ALA A 765 0.85 -27.63 9.68
N SER A 766 1.11 -28.65 10.50
CA SER A 766 2.46 -29.16 10.65
C SER A 766 2.96 -29.80 9.34
N PRO A 767 4.27 -29.77 9.04
CA PRO A 767 4.80 -30.45 7.84
C PRO A 767 4.45 -31.94 7.78
N ASP A 768 4.32 -32.63 8.92
CA ASP A 768 3.98 -34.04 8.97
C ASP A 768 2.51 -34.28 8.57
N GLU A 769 1.57 -33.45 9.03
CA GLU A 769 0.16 -33.49 8.58
C GLU A 769 0.04 -33.25 7.08
N LEU A 770 0.79 -32.25 6.57
CA LEU A 770 0.81 -31.92 5.14
C LEU A 770 1.39 -33.06 4.28
N VAL A 771 2.42 -33.77 4.78
CA VAL A 771 3.00 -34.93 4.12
C VAL A 771 1.94 -36.03 4.00
N ASP A 772 1.22 -36.34 5.08
CA ASP A 772 0.16 -37.34 5.06
C ASP A 772 -0.97 -36.98 4.10
N GLU A 773 -1.40 -35.69 4.09
CA GLU A 773 -2.45 -35.21 3.17
C GLU A 773 -2.03 -35.32 1.70
N ILE A 774 -0.83 -34.84 1.36
CA ILE A 774 -0.31 -34.88 -0.01
C ILE A 774 -0.13 -36.34 -0.45
N THR A 775 0.39 -37.21 0.43
CA THR A 775 0.61 -38.65 0.15
C THR A 775 -0.72 -39.36 -0.08
N ASN A 776 -1.72 -39.13 0.78
CA ASN A 776 -3.04 -39.73 0.64
C ASN A 776 -3.74 -39.27 -0.65
N HIS A 777 -3.61 -38.03 -1.04
CA HIS A 777 -4.12 -37.55 -2.33
C HIS A 777 -3.45 -38.21 -3.53
N LEU A 778 -2.16 -38.52 -3.43
CA LEU A 778 -1.44 -39.24 -4.48
C LEU A 778 -1.83 -40.69 -4.56
N ILE A 779 -2.08 -41.34 -3.41
CA ILE A 779 -2.35 -42.78 -3.31
C ILE A 779 -3.84 -43.14 -3.47
N GLU A 780 -4.73 -42.48 -2.67
CA GLU A 780 -6.16 -42.82 -2.64
C GLU A 780 -6.95 -42.25 -3.80
N GLY A 781 -6.47 -41.16 -4.39
CA GLY A 781 -7.20 -40.49 -5.46
C GLY A 781 -7.28 -41.26 -6.76
N GLY A 782 -6.43 -42.26 -7.01
CA GLY A 782 -6.31 -42.91 -8.33
C GLY A 782 -6.08 -41.89 -9.45
N ARG A 783 -5.72 -40.64 -9.07
CA ARG A 783 -5.80 -39.43 -9.90
C ARG A 783 -4.52 -39.13 -10.66
N ILE A 784 -3.44 -39.85 -10.38
CA ILE A 784 -2.25 -39.88 -11.23
C ILE A 784 -2.51 -40.77 -12.45
N LYS A 785 -3.60 -40.60 -13.12
CA LYS A 785 -3.83 -41.15 -14.46
C LYS A 785 -3.32 -40.24 -15.58
N ASN A 786 -2.25 -39.52 -15.32
CA ASN A 786 -1.56 -38.83 -16.38
C ASN A 786 -0.45 -39.75 -16.87
N ALA A 787 -0.58 -40.27 -18.09
CA ALA A 787 0.37 -41.19 -18.69
C ALA A 787 1.84 -40.72 -18.59
N ARG A 788 2.08 -39.41 -18.52
CA ARG A 788 3.41 -38.84 -18.43
C ARG A 788 3.97 -38.85 -17.00
N ILE A 789 3.14 -38.80 -15.98
CA ILE A 789 3.57 -38.96 -14.57
C ILE A 789 3.85 -40.41 -14.30
N GLU A 790 3.01 -41.31 -14.81
CA GLU A 790 3.24 -42.76 -14.75
C GLU A 790 4.54 -43.12 -15.47
N GLU A 791 4.82 -42.53 -16.63
CA GLU A 791 6.08 -42.66 -17.36
C GLU A 791 7.28 -42.14 -16.54
N LEU A 792 7.15 -40.98 -15.86
CA LEU A 792 8.22 -40.46 -15.01
C LEU A 792 8.50 -41.34 -13.80
N ILE A 793 7.45 -41.86 -13.16
CA ILE A 793 7.56 -42.79 -12.02
C ILE A 793 8.18 -44.12 -12.50
N HIS A 794 7.71 -44.67 -13.62
CA HIS A 794 8.23 -45.87 -14.22
C HIS A 794 9.70 -45.72 -14.64
N ARG A 795 10.05 -44.63 -15.31
CA ARG A 795 11.43 -44.28 -15.66
C ARG A 795 12.33 -44.18 -14.44
N ARG A 796 11.85 -43.58 -13.35
CA ARG A 796 12.61 -43.46 -12.09
C ARG A 796 12.79 -44.84 -11.44
N LYS A 797 11.80 -45.71 -11.49
CA LYS A 797 11.87 -47.08 -11.03
C LYS A 797 12.88 -47.90 -11.81
N GLU A 798 12.89 -47.78 -13.16
CA GLU A 798 13.88 -48.46 -14.00
C GLU A 798 15.29 -47.96 -13.70
N LEU A 799 15.48 -46.64 -13.53
CA LEU A 799 16.76 -46.08 -13.14
C LEU A 799 17.19 -46.57 -11.74
N PHE A 800 16.24 -46.67 -10.80
CA PHE A 800 16.52 -47.17 -9.47
C PHE A 800 16.92 -48.66 -9.48
N LEU A 801 16.27 -49.48 -10.27
CA LEU A 801 16.54 -50.92 -10.36
C LEU A 801 17.77 -51.26 -11.24
N SER A 802 18.02 -50.45 -12.29
CA SER A 802 19.01 -50.78 -13.32
C SER A 802 20.37 -50.09 -13.13
N TYR A 803 20.44 -49.00 -12.38
CA TYR A 803 21.67 -48.20 -12.22
C TYR A 803 22.10 -48.09 -10.77
N THR A 804 23.38 -48.26 -10.54
CA THR A 804 24.05 -48.18 -9.25
C THR A 804 24.00 -46.82 -8.65
N LEU A 805 22.99 -46.44 -7.91
CA LEU A 805 22.93 -45.16 -7.24
C LEU A 805 22.79 -45.27 -5.71
N LEU A 806 23.33 -46.38 -5.13
CA LEU A 806 23.43 -46.54 -3.68
C LEU A 806 24.14 -45.38 -3.00
N SER A 807 25.09 -44.72 -3.70
CA SER A 807 25.78 -43.53 -3.22
C SER A 807 24.86 -42.27 -3.03
N ASN A 808 23.71 -42.25 -3.72
CA ASN A 808 22.82 -41.09 -3.78
C ASN A 808 21.49 -41.29 -3.09
N LEU A 809 21.30 -42.43 -2.38
CA LEU A 809 20.07 -42.71 -1.61
C LEU A 809 20.28 -42.23 -0.17
N PRO A 810 19.70 -41.12 0.25
CA PRO A 810 19.89 -40.56 1.61
C PRO A 810 19.24 -41.42 2.70
N GLU A 811 18.33 -42.29 2.32
CA GLU A 811 17.48 -43.10 3.21
C GLU A 811 18.13 -44.41 3.68
N ILE A 812 19.29 -44.76 3.14
CA ILE A 812 19.97 -46.03 3.51
C ILE A 812 21.03 -45.71 4.56
N THR A 813 20.94 -46.36 5.68
CA THR A 813 21.85 -46.17 6.84
C THR A 813 23.23 -46.83 6.58
N LEU A 814 23.94 -46.29 5.58
CA LEU A 814 25.30 -46.74 5.22
C LEU A 814 26.25 -45.53 5.21
N THR A 815 27.47 -45.75 5.69
CA THR A 815 28.56 -44.76 5.55
C THR A 815 29.01 -44.68 4.10
N ASP A 816 29.59 -43.54 3.69
CA ASP A 816 30.09 -43.35 2.33
C ASP A 816 31.14 -44.38 1.92
N SER A 817 31.96 -44.87 2.86
CA SER A 817 32.93 -45.93 2.64
C SER A 817 32.23 -47.28 2.35
N GLN A 818 31.14 -47.58 3.04
CA GLN A 818 30.35 -48.78 2.80
C GLN A 818 29.60 -48.73 1.47
N LYS A 819 29.02 -47.60 1.13
CA LYS A 819 28.39 -47.34 -0.17
C LYS A 819 29.40 -47.55 -1.31
N ALA A 820 30.59 -46.96 -1.18
CA ALA A 820 31.66 -47.15 -2.15
C ALA A 820 32.09 -48.62 -2.33
N SER A 821 32.23 -49.38 -1.24
CA SER A 821 32.56 -50.80 -1.30
C SER A 821 31.51 -51.64 -2.00
N ILE A 822 30.24 -51.32 -1.78
CA ILE A 822 29.11 -52.00 -2.45
C ILE A 822 29.09 -51.62 -3.94
N CYS A 823 29.22 -50.32 -4.26
CA CYS A 823 29.22 -49.84 -5.63
C CYS A 823 30.39 -50.38 -6.48
N ASN A 824 31.52 -50.71 -5.86
CA ASN A 824 32.66 -51.35 -6.53
C ASN A 824 32.40 -52.82 -6.92
N LYS A 825 31.49 -53.48 -6.21
CA LYS A 825 31.22 -54.95 -6.44
C LYS A 825 29.92 -55.18 -7.19
N PHE A 826 28.90 -54.41 -6.97
CA PHE A 826 27.61 -54.51 -7.63
C PHE A 826 27.35 -53.33 -8.55
N LYS A 827 26.92 -53.57 -9.77
CA LYS A 827 26.67 -52.53 -10.77
C LYS A 827 25.25 -51.96 -10.65
N THR A 828 24.33 -52.76 -10.12
CA THR A 828 22.92 -52.35 -9.99
C THR A 828 22.38 -52.61 -8.57
N VAL A 829 21.33 -51.90 -8.20
CA VAL A 829 20.62 -52.11 -6.95
C VAL A 829 20.03 -53.54 -6.91
N ASP A 830 19.56 -54.05 -8.04
CA ASP A 830 18.98 -55.39 -8.17
C ASP A 830 20.03 -56.48 -7.92
N GLU A 831 21.25 -56.34 -8.42
CA GLU A 831 22.36 -57.25 -8.14
C GLU A 831 22.70 -57.27 -6.64
N PHE A 832 22.69 -56.12 -5.97
CA PHE A 832 22.97 -56.07 -4.55
C PHE A 832 21.84 -56.65 -3.71
N VAL A 833 20.57 -56.35 -4.05
CA VAL A 833 19.38 -56.85 -3.31
C VAL A 833 19.23 -58.37 -3.48
N SER A 834 19.65 -58.92 -4.62
CA SER A 834 19.59 -60.36 -4.92
C SER A 834 20.82 -61.11 -4.46
N ALA A 835 21.83 -60.47 -3.92
CA ALA A 835 23.10 -61.09 -3.53
C ALA A 835 22.93 -62.00 -2.30
N GLU A 836 23.54 -63.22 -2.39
CA GLU A 836 23.52 -64.16 -1.27
C GLU A 836 24.38 -63.66 -0.08
N GLU A 837 23.99 -64.05 1.11
CA GLU A 837 24.62 -63.66 2.38
C GLU A 837 26.14 -63.91 2.43
N LYS A 838 26.59 -65.01 1.76
CA LYS A 838 28.03 -65.35 1.62
C LYS A 838 28.82 -64.30 0.84
N VAL A 839 28.17 -63.66 -0.15
CA VAL A 839 28.80 -62.62 -0.99
C VAL A 839 28.92 -61.33 -0.26
N LEU A 840 27.92 -61.00 0.57
CA LEU A 840 27.92 -59.78 1.44
C LEU A 840 28.97 -59.92 2.53
N SER A 841 29.16 -61.12 3.10
CA SER A 841 30.16 -61.37 4.14
C SER A 841 31.61 -61.13 3.64
N ALA A 842 31.84 -61.22 2.34
CA ALA A 842 33.16 -61.01 1.72
C ALA A 842 33.50 -59.53 1.47
N LEU A 843 32.56 -58.58 1.74
CA LEU A 843 32.77 -57.16 1.52
C LEU A 843 33.49 -56.41 2.67
N GLY A 844 33.85 -57.19 3.76
CA GLY A 844 34.67 -56.59 4.86
C GLY A 844 33.97 -55.59 5.74
N GLY A 845 32.63 -55.63 5.87
CA GLY A 845 31.85 -54.74 6.74
C GLY A 845 31.03 -55.52 7.78
N ASN A 846 30.39 -54.86 8.74
CA ASN A 846 29.48 -55.46 9.64
C ASN A 846 28.30 -56.06 8.89
N LYS A 847 28.24 -57.41 8.81
CA LYS A 847 27.24 -58.18 8.07
C LYS A 847 25.79 -57.74 8.37
N HIS A 848 25.49 -57.45 9.62
CA HIS A 848 24.15 -57.00 10.01
C HIS A 848 23.75 -55.63 9.38
N ILE A 849 24.71 -54.74 9.16
CA ILE A 849 24.44 -53.45 8.52
C ILE A 849 24.13 -53.62 7.03
N LEU A 850 24.86 -54.51 6.33
CA LEU A 850 24.66 -54.80 4.92
C LEU A 850 23.34 -55.54 4.66
N LEU A 851 22.97 -56.47 5.52
CA LEU A 851 21.65 -57.13 5.48
C LEU A 851 20.51 -56.17 5.82
N GLY A 852 20.72 -55.26 6.78
CA GLY A 852 19.78 -54.18 7.05
C GLY A 852 19.53 -53.26 5.84
N ALA A 853 20.59 -52.87 5.14
CA ALA A 853 20.50 -52.09 3.92
C ALA A 853 19.79 -52.83 2.76
N GLN A 854 20.03 -54.16 2.61
CA GLN A 854 19.26 -54.97 1.68
C GLN A 854 17.75 -55.01 2.00
N GLU A 855 17.39 -55.13 3.27
CA GLU A 855 15.99 -55.16 3.69
C GLU A 855 15.33 -53.78 3.54
N GLU A 856 16.07 -52.71 3.80
CA GLU A 856 15.57 -51.33 3.52
C GLU A 856 15.30 -51.16 2.05
N LEU A 857 16.22 -51.57 1.15
CA LEU A 857 16.03 -51.51 -0.29
C LEU A 857 14.88 -52.42 -0.76
N LYS A 858 14.69 -53.62 -0.21
CA LYS A 858 13.54 -54.49 -0.51
C LYS A 858 12.22 -53.83 -0.13
N LYS A 859 12.16 -53.08 1.00
CA LYS A 859 10.97 -52.32 1.39
C LYS A 859 10.69 -51.19 0.39
N ILE A 860 11.71 -50.43 0.00
CA ILE A 860 11.60 -49.37 -0.99
C ILE A 860 11.10 -49.92 -2.32
N ILE A 861 11.68 -51.04 -2.82
CA ILE A 861 11.23 -51.70 -4.05
C ILE A 861 9.77 -52.18 -3.93
N LYS A 862 9.37 -52.68 -2.78
CA LYS A 862 7.98 -53.13 -2.52
C LYS A 862 7.02 -51.92 -2.49
N GLU A 863 7.44 -50.81 -1.96
CA GLU A 863 6.65 -49.56 -1.99
C GLU A 863 6.52 -48.99 -3.40
N CYS A 864 7.59 -49.00 -4.19
CA CYS A 864 7.53 -48.66 -5.60
C CYS A 864 6.50 -49.48 -6.39
N ARG A 865 6.32 -50.78 -6.03
CA ARG A 865 5.32 -51.66 -6.66
C ARG A 865 3.87 -51.33 -6.29
N LYS A 866 3.59 -50.63 -5.19
CA LYS A 866 2.23 -50.20 -4.83
C LYS A 866 1.65 -49.15 -5.79
N TYR A 867 2.50 -48.47 -6.56
CA TYR A 867 2.10 -47.48 -7.56
C TYR A 867 1.94 -48.06 -8.98
N GLU A 868 2.02 -49.38 -9.12
CA GLU A 868 1.85 -50.11 -10.40
C GLU A 868 0.39 -50.56 -10.67
N GLY A 869 -0.57 -50.20 -9.80
CA GLY A 869 -1.98 -50.65 -9.87
C GLY A 869 -2.89 -49.75 -10.68
#